data_90b0026995049779b7cea9e5694d570c
#
_entry.id   90b0026995049779b7cea9e5694d570c
#
_cell.length_a   1.000
_cell.length_b   1.000
_cell.length_c   1.000
_cell.angle_alpha   90.00
_cell.angle_beta   90.00
_cell.angle_gamma   90.00
#
_symmetry.space_group_name_H-M   'P 1'
#
loop_
_entity.id
_entity.type
_entity.pdbx_description
1 polymer ?
#
loop_
_entity_poly.entity_id
_entity_poly.type
_entity_poly.pdbx_seq_one_letter_code
_entity_poly.pdbx_strand_id
1 'polypeptide(L)'
;MSPEKNKPYREAVCPGKKDELVQLGREIEEKNAPEFWRSLEELAGKPEFREMMHREFPKGASEWVDAVSRRGFLKLMGSSLALAGMTGCTKQPFEPIVPYVKQPEELVLGRPLYYATAFTLGGYGTPLLVTSREFRPIKIEGNDRHPASLGGTDIYAQASILNLYDPDRAENITYLGNIVNWSDFVRALEGPLEGQQAKRGAGIRILSAPFSSPTLADQMQAVAKRFPEAKWHFWEPINRDNVYEGARMAFGQPVETTYKFDRADVVVSLDSDFLYAGYPGMTRYARDFAARRDPDSGNMSRFYAVESTPTSTGAKADHRMAVKAGRIEDAARLLAAGKDRARPGGFNDDQLKLLDAVANDLAEHRGASVVIAGDHQPAVVHALCHAINQQLGNVGRTVFYSDPLLSFTGSQRESLQELIGDLAAGKVEMLVILGSNPVYDAPADFAFYDALKNSNTPLRIHLASHYDETTELCHWHIPENHYLEAWGDTRAYDGTVSIVQPLIAPLYQGRSAIELLGFLAGQNEPTGHGLVENYWKSKHSGADFDLWWRKSLEQGWIEGTGASPKQVGLKNANFAPSAAPAAGDAIEINFRFDPSIYDGRFANNGWLQELPKPMTKLTWDNPVLMSPAMAGRMGIQSMDMVRVEAGNGTHLDLPVWIQAGHPDQSITVALGYGRERAGRVGNAQGFNTYRLRTSDAPYFSSVRSLTKLSRSYLLATTQGYQTMDVGDQQRPAVRVKDLEDFRREPKFDDEAPEPNETLYPGFDYKDQPFSWGMAIDLNKCVGCNNCIIACQAENNIPVVGKDQVNRGRHMHWLRVDTYYQGDRNHPKMHFMPVPCMQCENAPCELVCPVGATTHSTEGLNDMVYNRCVGTRYCSNNCPYKVRRFNFLLFQDWDTPQFKMQRNPDVTVRSRGVMEKCTYCVQRITHHRIDAEVAATRAGRTLTAAGIPDGELQTACQQSCPAGAIVFGNINDPASEVSGLKAKPRNYSLLADLNTRPRTTYGGEVRNPNPELEKA
;
A
#
# COMPACT_ATOMS: atom_id res chain seq x y z
N MET A 1 27.20 -10.10 -28.52
CA MET A 1 27.99 -11.00 -27.68
C MET A 1 27.06 -12.03 -27.09
N SER A 2 27.46 -13.29 -27.12
CA SER A 2 26.61 -14.49 -27.05
C SER A 2 25.70 -14.58 -25.83
N PRO A 3 24.48 -15.16 -25.96
CA PRO A 3 23.61 -15.44 -24.83
C PRO A 3 24.07 -16.74 -24.12
N GLU A 4 24.50 -16.64 -22.87
CA GLU A 4 24.72 -17.82 -22.06
C GLU A 4 23.42 -18.44 -21.61
N LYS A 5 23.30 -19.70 -21.95
CA LYS A 5 22.17 -20.58 -21.78
C LYS A 5 21.81 -20.79 -20.33
N ASN A 6 20.54 -20.56 -19.99
CA ASN A 6 19.86 -21.10 -18.81
C ASN A 6 20.06 -22.63 -18.74
N LYS A 7 20.84 -23.10 -17.79
CA LYS A 7 20.84 -24.50 -17.38
C LYS A 7 19.70 -24.71 -16.40
N PRO A 8 18.84 -25.70 -16.63
CA PRO A 8 17.79 -26.01 -15.68
C PRO A 8 18.39 -26.54 -14.37
N TYR A 9 17.93 -25.98 -13.25
CA TYR A 9 18.21 -26.50 -11.92
C TYR A 9 17.71 -27.95 -11.84
N ARG A 10 18.57 -28.84 -11.40
CA ARG A 10 18.23 -30.24 -11.13
C ARG A 10 17.19 -30.27 -10.01
N GLU A 11 16.13 -30.98 -10.30
CA GLU A 11 15.04 -31.34 -9.43
C GLU A 11 15.58 -31.98 -8.13
N ALA A 12 15.26 -31.36 -6.99
CA ALA A 12 15.18 -32.10 -5.74
C ALA A 12 13.83 -32.83 -5.75
N VAL A 13 13.85 -34.08 -6.09
CA VAL A 13 12.70 -34.97 -6.06
C VAL A 13 12.30 -35.15 -4.59
N CYS A 14 11.20 -34.55 -4.16
CA CYS A 14 10.47 -34.97 -2.98
C CYS A 14 9.58 -36.15 -3.39
N PRO A 15 9.68 -37.33 -2.75
CA PRO A 15 8.78 -38.44 -3.03
C PRO A 15 7.37 -38.08 -2.59
N GLY A 16 6.43 -38.13 -3.52
CA GLY A 16 5.01 -37.89 -3.25
C GLY A 16 4.42 -38.98 -2.33
N LYS A 17 3.63 -38.52 -1.35
CA LYS A 17 2.66 -39.34 -0.66
C LYS A 17 1.35 -38.58 -0.53
N LYS A 18 0.34 -39.09 -1.24
CA LYS A 18 -1.05 -38.64 -1.16
C LYS A 18 -1.64 -38.78 0.26
N ASP A 19 -1.08 -39.70 1.06
CA ASP A 19 -1.54 -40.01 2.43
C ASP A 19 -1.04 -39.02 3.49
N GLU A 20 0.02 -38.25 3.21
CA GLU A 20 0.62 -37.31 4.19
C GLU A 20 -0.25 -36.05 4.43
N LEU A 21 -1.01 -35.57 3.43
CA LEU A 21 -1.87 -34.41 3.62
C LEU A 21 -3.18 -34.74 4.37
N VAL A 22 -3.72 -35.92 4.17
CA VAL A 22 -4.88 -36.41 4.94
C VAL A 22 -4.45 -36.71 6.38
N GLN A 23 -3.24 -37.24 6.55
CA GLN A 23 -2.63 -37.52 7.86
C GLN A 23 -2.26 -36.18 8.56
N LEU A 24 -1.75 -35.19 7.83
CA LEU A 24 -1.48 -33.83 8.33
C LEU A 24 -2.76 -33.12 8.83
N GLY A 25 -3.87 -33.30 8.12
CA GLY A 25 -5.18 -32.82 8.55
C GLY A 25 -5.63 -33.43 9.89
N ARG A 26 -5.40 -34.73 10.08
CA ARG A 26 -5.71 -35.43 11.34
C ARG A 26 -4.70 -35.11 12.46
N GLU A 27 -3.42 -35.00 12.14
CA GLU A 27 -2.36 -34.66 13.11
C GLU A 27 -2.48 -33.21 13.65
N ILE A 28 -3.10 -32.30 12.91
CA ILE A 28 -3.41 -30.92 13.37
C ILE A 28 -4.59 -30.95 14.38
N GLU A 29 -5.54 -31.88 14.21
CA GLU A 29 -6.67 -32.03 15.14
C GLU A 29 -6.27 -32.72 16.46
N GLU A 30 -5.17 -33.46 16.48
CA GLU A 30 -4.76 -34.31 17.65
C GLU A 30 -3.63 -33.71 18.49
N LYS A 31 -2.92 -32.67 18.02
CA LYS A 31 -1.82 -32.04 18.76
C LYS A 31 -2.21 -30.62 19.20
N ASN A 32 -1.69 -30.21 20.37
CA ASN A 32 -1.72 -28.86 20.85
C ASN A 32 -1.10 -27.91 19.80
N ALA A 33 -1.91 -27.48 18.82
CA ALA A 33 -1.50 -26.49 17.85
C ALA A 33 -1.19 -25.16 18.57
N PRO A 34 -0.17 -24.40 18.15
CA PRO A 34 0.12 -23.11 18.75
C PRO A 34 -1.09 -22.18 18.65
N GLU A 35 -1.39 -21.46 19.72
CA GLU A 35 -2.50 -20.52 19.77
C GLU A 35 -2.34 -19.42 18.71
N PHE A 36 -1.09 -18.97 18.47
CA PHE A 36 -0.70 -18.01 17.45
C PHE A 36 0.30 -18.63 16.47
N TRP A 37 0.07 -18.45 15.19
CA TRP A 37 0.94 -18.93 14.12
C TRP A 37 0.99 -17.96 12.93
N ARG A 38 2.02 -18.03 12.09
CA ARG A 38 2.30 -17.12 10.99
C ARG A 38 2.15 -17.76 9.62
N SER A 39 2.31 -19.08 9.54
CA SER A 39 2.17 -19.83 8.31
C SER A 39 1.53 -21.20 8.57
N LEU A 40 1.01 -21.82 7.51
CA LEU A 40 0.40 -23.15 7.61
C LEU A 40 1.44 -24.23 7.93
N GLU A 41 2.68 -24.05 7.51
CA GLU A 41 3.79 -24.94 7.82
C GLU A 41 4.15 -24.88 9.32
N GLU A 42 4.04 -23.70 9.94
CA GLU A 42 4.20 -23.52 11.39
C GLU A 42 3.07 -24.23 12.14
N LEU A 43 1.82 -24.00 11.75
CA LEU A 43 0.66 -24.64 12.34
C LEU A 43 0.73 -26.17 12.23
N ALA A 44 1.17 -26.68 11.09
CA ALA A 44 1.33 -28.12 10.84
C ALA A 44 2.54 -28.72 11.56
N GLY A 45 3.42 -27.90 12.15
CA GLY A 45 4.63 -28.37 12.85
C GLY A 45 5.60 -29.13 11.96
N LYS A 46 5.66 -28.82 10.66
CA LYS A 46 6.49 -29.57 9.70
C LYS A 46 7.97 -29.56 10.08
N PRO A 47 8.69 -30.69 9.96
CA PRO A 47 10.12 -30.77 10.26
C PRO A 47 10.94 -29.75 9.47
N GLU A 48 10.62 -29.54 8.19
CA GLU A 48 11.30 -28.60 7.30
C GLU A 48 11.12 -27.15 7.76
N PHE A 49 9.94 -26.80 8.28
CA PHE A 49 9.68 -25.48 8.86
C PHE A 49 10.48 -25.31 10.15
N ARG A 50 10.48 -26.33 11.04
CA ARG A 50 11.30 -26.28 12.26
C ARG A 50 12.78 -26.18 11.94
N GLU A 51 13.28 -26.94 10.98
CA GLU A 51 14.68 -26.85 10.53
C GLU A 51 14.98 -25.45 9.95
N MET A 52 14.08 -24.85 9.17
CA MET A 52 14.24 -23.50 8.66
C MET A 52 14.26 -22.46 9.78
N MET A 53 13.41 -22.61 10.80
CA MET A 53 13.31 -21.72 11.95
C MET A 53 14.51 -21.80 12.89
N HIS A 54 15.16 -22.96 12.98
CA HIS A 54 16.35 -23.18 13.81
C HIS A 54 17.66 -22.90 13.08
N ARG A 55 17.63 -22.58 11.80
CA ARG A 55 18.84 -22.18 11.07
C ARG A 55 19.38 -20.87 11.61
N GLU A 56 20.61 -20.87 12.05
CA GLU A 56 21.33 -19.69 12.50
C GLU A 56 21.51 -18.64 11.38
N PHE A 57 21.51 -19.11 10.12
CA PHE A 57 21.65 -18.28 8.94
C PHE A 57 20.49 -18.50 7.96
N PRO A 58 20.09 -17.46 7.20
CA PRO A 58 19.10 -17.60 6.15
C PRO A 58 19.47 -18.68 5.13
N LYS A 59 18.47 -19.32 4.52
CA LYS A 59 18.65 -20.30 3.45
C LYS A 59 19.51 -19.69 2.34
N GLY A 60 20.59 -20.39 1.96
CA GLY A 60 21.59 -19.91 1.01
C GLY A 60 22.82 -19.23 1.64
N ALA A 61 22.84 -18.95 2.94
CA ALA A 61 24.05 -18.46 3.61
C ALA A 61 25.12 -19.55 3.79
N SER A 62 24.71 -20.83 3.76
CA SER A 62 25.55 -22.02 3.90
C SER A 62 25.84 -22.74 2.57
N GLU A 63 25.49 -22.19 1.42
CA GLU A 63 25.70 -22.81 0.10
C GLU A 63 27.16 -22.75 -0.41
N TRP A 64 28.12 -22.75 0.49
CA TRP A 64 29.52 -23.05 0.17
C TRP A 64 29.78 -24.54 0.30
N VAL A 65 28.97 -25.34 -0.34
CA VAL A 65 29.23 -26.79 -0.46
C VAL A 65 29.65 -27.07 -1.91
N ASP A 66 30.79 -26.53 -2.28
CA ASP A 66 31.56 -27.14 -3.33
C ASP A 66 32.92 -27.57 -2.75
N ALA A 67 33.33 -28.79 -3.08
CA ALA A 67 34.55 -29.42 -2.58
C ALA A 67 35.78 -28.72 -3.14
N VAL A 68 35.95 -27.44 -2.81
CA VAL A 68 37.22 -26.73 -3.03
C VAL A 68 38.18 -27.21 -1.94
N SER A 69 39.17 -27.98 -2.34
CA SER A 69 40.20 -28.47 -1.42
C SER A 69 40.83 -27.28 -0.67
N ARG A 70 41.13 -27.47 0.61
CA ARG A 70 41.79 -26.49 1.48
C ARG A 70 42.95 -25.75 0.79
N ARG A 71 43.63 -26.39 -0.16
CA ARG A 71 44.71 -25.85 -0.98
C ARG A 71 44.18 -24.92 -2.09
N GLY A 72 43.02 -25.21 -2.66
CA GLY A 72 42.39 -24.32 -3.63
C GLY A 72 41.82 -23.06 -2.97
N PHE A 73 41.26 -23.21 -1.76
CA PHE A 73 40.78 -22.08 -0.94
C PHE A 73 41.93 -21.10 -0.56
N LEU A 74 43.06 -21.63 -0.12
CA LEU A 74 44.25 -20.81 0.21
C LEU A 74 44.83 -20.11 -1.02
N LYS A 75 44.81 -20.74 -2.19
CA LYS A 75 45.23 -20.10 -3.46
C LYS A 75 44.26 -19.01 -3.89
N LEU A 76 42.96 -19.27 -3.77
CA LEU A 76 41.91 -18.29 -4.07
C LEU A 76 41.95 -17.10 -3.08
N MET A 77 42.17 -17.37 -1.80
CA MET A 77 42.34 -16.36 -0.77
C MET A 77 43.62 -15.52 -0.97
N GLY A 78 44.72 -16.16 -1.36
CA GLY A 78 45.97 -15.45 -1.71
C GLY A 78 45.81 -14.57 -2.94
N SER A 79 45.10 -15.03 -3.97
CA SER A 79 44.77 -14.27 -5.16
C SER A 79 43.76 -13.16 -4.87
N SER A 80 42.77 -13.42 -4.00
CA SER A 80 41.79 -12.41 -3.55
C SER A 80 42.43 -11.33 -2.69
N LEU A 81 43.37 -11.68 -1.82
CA LEU A 81 44.14 -10.72 -1.03
C LEU A 81 45.09 -9.86 -1.90
N ALA A 82 45.71 -10.43 -2.94
CA ALA A 82 46.49 -9.68 -3.91
C ALA A 82 45.62 -8.74 -4.75
N LEU A 83 44.45 -9.18 -5.19
CA LEU A 83 43.46 -8.35 -5.87
C LEU A 83 42.84 -7.32 -4.93
N ALA A 84 42.54 -7.66 -3.69
CA ALA A 84 42.01 -6.73 -2.68
C ALA A 84 43.07 -5.69 -2.30
N GLY A 85 44.37 -6.04 -2.30
CA GLY A 85 45.44 -5.09 -2.10
C GLY A 85 45.59 -4.08 -3.25
N MET A 86 45.18 -4.45 -4.45
CA MET A 86 45.16 -3.54 -5.62
C MET A 86 43.87 -2.73 -5.76
N THR A 87 42.77 -3.19 -5.17
CA THR A 87 41.47 -2.51 -5.19
C THR A 87 41.04 -1.97 -3.83
N GLY A 88 41.88 -2.02 -2.84
CA GLY A 88 41.61 -1.78 -1.42
C GLY A 88 41.42 -0.32 -1.01
N CYS A 89 41.28 0.59 -1.96
CA CYS A 89 40.68 1.90 -1.71
C CYS A 89 39.33 1.91 -2.44
N THR A 90 38.25 1.64 -1.70
CA THR A 90 36.95 2.14 -2.13
C THR A 90 37.03 3.66 -2.10
N LYS A 91 37.57 4.25 -3.16
CA LYS A 91 37.37 5.68 -3.36
C LYS A 91 35.88 5.87 -3.47
N GLN A 92 35.31 6.63 -2.56
CA GLN A 92 33.99 7.22 -2.81
C GLN A 92 34.03 7.84 -4.21
N PRO A 93 33.00 7.63 -5.03
CA PRO A 93 32.92 8.29 -6.31
C PRO A 93 33.18 9.78 -6.12
N PHE A 94 34.03 10.36 -6.96
CA PHE A 94 34.27 11.81 -6.92
C PHE A 94 32.96 12.48 -7.34
N GLU A 95 32.30 13.08 -6.40
CA GLU A 95 31.12 13.92 -6.67
C GLU A 95 31.56 15.38 -6.63
N PRO A 96 31.45 16.11 -7.74
CA PRO A 96 31.77 17.53 -7.73
C PRO A 96 30.76 18.28 -6.85
N ILE A 97 31.27 19.06 -5.92
CA ILE A 97 30.46 20.00 -5.16
C ILE A 97 30.29 21.24 -6.03
N VAL A 98 29.10 21.44 -6.57
CA VAL A 98 28.75 22.61 -7.36
C VAL A 98 28.11 23.63 -6.44
N PRO A 99 28.72 24.81 -6.22
CA PRO A 99 28.09 25.85 -5.41
C PRO A 99 26.88 26.46 -6.13
N TYR A 100 25.97 27.03 -5.36
CA TYR A 100 24.85 27.77 -5.93
C TYR A 100 25.39 29.00 -6.70
N VAL A 101 24.87 29.21 -7.89
CA VAL A 101 25.13 30.45 -8.66
C VAL A 101 24.48 31.64 -7.94
N LYS A 102 23.28 31.43 -7.39
CA LYS A 102 22.58 32.37 -6.52
C LYS A 102 21.87 31.58 -5.43
N GLN A 103 22.27 31.77 -4.19
CA GLN A 103 21.58 31.13 -3.06
C GLN A 103 20.24 31.85 -2.84
N PRO A 104 19.13 31.15 -2.77
CA PRO A 104 17.86 31.74 -2.38
C PRO A 104 17.89 32.28 -0.96
N GLU A 105 17.20 33.40 -0.73
CA GLU A 105 17.25 34.13 0.53
C GLU A 105 16.75 33.33 1.73
N GLU A 106 15.78 32.44 1.52
CA GLU A 106 15.15 31.63 2.58
C GLU A 106 15.83 30.27 2.81
N LEU A 107 16.81 29.91 2.00
CA LEU A 107 17.51 28.63 2.15
C LEU A 107 18.52 28.69 3.29
N VAL A 108 18.28 27.91 4.33
CA VAL A 108 19.26 27.63 5.37
C VAL A 108 19.77 26.21 5.14
N LEU A 109 21.07 26.06 4.84
CA LEU A 109 21.69 24.75 4.66
C LEU A 109 21.47 23.88 5.89
N GLY A 110 21.15 22.62 5.66
CA GLY A 110 20.85 21.67 6.72
C GLY A 110 19.42 21.73 7.27
N ARG A 111 18.58 22.67 6.84
CA ARG A 111 17.16 22.71 7.22
C ARG A 111 16.25 22.30 6.06
N PRO A 112 15.28 21.39 6.29
CA PRO A 112 14.29 21.03 5.29
C PRO A 112 13.29 22.18 5.07
N LEU A 113 12.79 22.31 3.85
CA LEU A 113 11.61 23.09 3.52
C LEU A 113 10.44 22.13 3.23
N TYR A 114 9.23 22.55 3.55
CA TYR A 114 8.01 21.76 3.35
C TYR A 114 7.08 22.50 2.40
N TYR A 115 6.59 21.79 1.39
CA TYR A 115 5.65 22.34 0.41
C TYR A 115 4.38 21.51 0.36
N ALA A 116 3.24 22.18 0.45
CA ALA A 116 1.95 21.54 0.34
C ALA A 116 1.63 21.21 -1.13
N THR A 117 1.14 20.02 -1.38
CA THR A 117 0.70 19.54 -2.69
C THR A 117 -0.29 18.37 -2.52
N ALA A 118 -0.66 17.66 -3.58
CA ALA A 118 -1.49 16.47 -3.49
C ALA A 118 -1.07 15.40 -4.52
N PHE A 119 -1.20 14.15 -4.12
CA PHE A 119 -1.04 12.97 -4.96
C PHE A 119 -2.42 12.47 -5.38
N THR A 120 -2.61 12.09 -6.64
CA THR A 120 -3.90 11.61 -7.16
C THR A 120 -3.83 10.13 -7.50
N LEU A 121 -4.80 9.35 -7.00
CA LEU A 121 -4.99 7.94 -7.34
C LEU A 121 -6.48 7.64 -7.50
N GLY A 122 -6.87 6.92 -8.58
CA GLY A 122 -8.28 6.61 -8.86
C GLY A 122 -9.16 7.87 -8.97
N GLY A 123 -8.58 8.98 -9.41
CA GLY A 123 -9.24 10.28 -9.54
C GLY A 123 -9.39 11.08 -8.24
N TYR A 124 -8.95 10.57 -7.07
CA TYR A 124 -9.06 11.26 -5.78
C TYR A 124 -7.70 11.72 -5.27
N GLY A 125 -7.66 12.94 -4.72
CA GLY A 125 -6.46 13.54 -4.17
C GLY A 125 -6.17 13.11 -2.72
N THR A 126 -4.92 12.77 -2.44
CA THR A 126 -4.37 12.63 -1.08
C THR A 126 -3.51 13.85 -0.79
N PRO A 127 -3.85 14.68 0.20
CA PRO A 127 -3.12 15.91 0.50
C PRO A 127 -1.79 15.61 1.21
N LEU A 128 -0.74 16.28 0.75
CA LEU A 128 0.64 16.02 1.15
C LEU A 128 1.37 17.29 1.60
N LEU A 129 2.38 17.08 2.43
CA LEU A 129 3.52 17.97 2.61
C LEU A 129 4.76 17.23 2.09
N VAL A 130 5.53 17.87 1.25
CA VAL A 130 6.72 17.27 0.67
C VAL A 130 7.97 17.93 1.23
N THR A 131 8.83 17.11 1.83
CA THR A 131 10.11 17.56 2.35
C THR A 131 11.09 17.78 1.22
N SER A 132 11.59 19.01 1.09
CA SER A 132 12.62 19.41 0.15
C SER A 132 13.92 19.69 0.89
N ARG A 133 15.01 19.10 0.40
CA ARG A 133 16.36 19.39 0.86
C ARG A 133 17.16 19.95 -0.29
N GLU A 134 17.59 21.19 -0.15
CA GLU A 134 18.40 21.85 -1.20
C GLU A 134 17.72 21.77 -2.58
N PHE A 135 16.42 22.12 -2.63
CA PHE A 135 15.54 22.06 -3.81
C PHE A 135 15.27 20.66 -4.36
N ARG A 136 15.61 19.59 -3.63
CA ARG A 136 15.29 18.24 -4.02
C ARG A 136 14.15 17.69 -3.15
N PRO A 137 13.03 17.31 -3.72
CA PRO A 137 12.01 16.55 -3.02
C PRO A 137 12.59 15.21 -2.59
N ILE A 138 12.57 14.88 -1.30
CA ILE A 138 13.20 13.65 -0.79
C ILE A 138 12.27 12.77 0.03
N LYS A 139 11.18 13.33 0.56
CA LYS A 139 10.27 12.59 1.42
C LYS A 139 8.85 13.13 1.31
N ILE A 140 7.90 12.23 1.29
CA ILE A 140 6.47 12.54 1.34
C ILE A 140 5.99 12.47 2.79
N GLU A 141 5.31 13.51 3.23
CA GLU A 141 4.63 13.61 4.51
C GLU A 141 3.14 13.88 4.26
N GLY A 142 2.28 13.62 5.24
CA GLY A 142 0.88 14.00 5.15
C GLY A 142 0.65 15.44 5.60
N ASN A 143 -0.32 16.11 5.00
CA ASN A 143 -0.74 17.44 5.44
C ASN A 143 -1.66 17.31 6.66
N ASP A 144 -1.15 17.62 7.83
CA ASP A 144 -1.84 17.46 9.13
C ASP A 144 -3.02 18.42 9.32
N ARG A 145 -3.01 19.55 8.59
CA ARG A 145 -4.07 20.55 8.63
C ARG A 145 -5.22 20.26 7.67
N HIS A 146 -4.99 19.37 6.68
CA HIS A 146 -6.00 19.09 5.66
C HIS A 146 -7.09 18.15 6.21
N PRO A 147 -8.40 18.52 6.08
CA PRO A 147 -9.50 17.78 6.71
C PRO A 147 -9.67 16.35 6.20
N ALA A 148 -9.26 16.05 4.96
CA ALA A 148 -9.44 14.74 4.37
C ALA A 148 -8.44 13.67 4.86
N SER A 149 -7.30 14.04 5.46
CA SER A 149 -6.29 13.06 5.90
C SER A 149 -5.79 13.25 7.33
N LEU A 150 -5.78 14.49 7.83
CA LEU A 150 -5.20 14.86 9.13
C LEU A 150 -3.77 14.31 9.30
N GLY A 151 -2.94 14.42 8.28
CA GLY A 151 -1.55 13.97 8.27
C GLY A 151 -1.33 12.50 7.90
N GLY A 152 -2.39 11.70 7.73
CA GLY A 152 -2.26 10.33 7.25
C GLY A 152 -1.86 10.25 5.77
N THR A 153 -1.06 9.25 5.41
CA THR A 153 -0.71 8.93 4.03
C THR A 153 -0.92 7.45 3.75
N ASP A 154 -0.71 7.05 2.51
CA ASP A 154 -0.72 5.65 2.09
C ASP A 154 0.60 5.24 1.42
N ILE A 155 0.73 3.96 1.12
CA ILE A 155 1.95 3.39 0.54
C ILE A 155 2.28 3.97 -0.83
N TYR A 156 1.26 4.28 -1.65
CA TYR A 156 1.45 4.80 -3.01
C TYR A 156 1.94 6.25 -2.96
N ALA A 157 1.33 7.08 -2.12
CA ALA A 157 1.77 8.44 -1.90
C ALA A 157 3.21 8.48 -1.34
N GLN A 158 3.53 7.66 -0.31
CA GLN A 158 4.89 7.58 0.25
C GLN A 158 5.93 7.13 -0.78
N ALA A 159 5.59 6.15 -1.62
CA ALA A 159 6.49 5.60 -2.62
C ALA A 159 6.63 6.48 -3.87
N SER A 160 5.76 7.46 -4.08
CA SER A 160 5.73 8.31 -5.28
C SER A 160 7.00 9.13 -5.49
N ILE A 161 7.75 9.39 -4.42
CA ILE A 161 9.05 10.07 -4.53
C ILE A 161 10.05 9.25 -5.37
N LEU A 162 10.01 7.93 -5.30
CA LEU A 162 10.85 7.07 -6.14
C LEU A 162 10.42 7.13 -7.61
N ASN A 163 9.13 7.33 -7.88
CA ASN A 163 8.62 7.51 -9.25
C ASN A 163 9.14 8.82 -9.89
N LEU A 164 9.33 9.88 -9.09
CA LEU A 164 9.93 11.13 -9.59
C LEU A 164 11.33 10.89 -10.14
N TYR A 165 12.13 10.12 -9.41
CA TYR A 165 13.54 9.81 -9.71
C TYR A 165 13.74 8.49 -10.43
N ASP A 166 12.67 7.89 -10.97
CA ASP A 166 12.77 6.66 -11.75
C ASP A 166 13.58 6.90 -13.03
N PRO A 167 14.73 6.21 -13.20
CA PRO A 167 15.58 6.39 -14.37
C PRO A 167 15.00 5.81 -15.67
N ASP A 168 13.89 5.09 -15.58
CA ASP A 168 13.19 4.52 -16.74
C ASP A 168 12.04 5.42 -17.25
N ARG A 169 11.83 6.58 -16.62
CA ARG A 169 10.89 7.60 -17.13
C ARG A 169 11.30 8.06 -18.52
N ALA A 170 10.29 8.32 -19.34
CA ALA A 170 10.52 8.90 -20.65
C ALA A 170 11.11 10.33 -20.51
N GLU A 171 12.20 10.61 -21.21
CA GLU A 171 12.92 11.86 -21.11
C GLU A 171 12.53 12.85 -22.21
N ASN A 172 12.23 12.34 -23.40
CA ASN A 172 12.06 13.14 -24.61
C ASN A 172 10.74 12.86 -25.30
N ILE A 173 10.22 13.88 -25.98
CA ILE A 173 9.12 13.70 -26.91
C ILE A 173 9.64 12.89 -28.10
N THR A 174 8.86 11.88 -28.53
CA THR A 174 9.23 11.07 -29.70
C THR A 174 8.12 11.00 -30.74
N TYR A 175 8.54 10.98 -32.02
CA TYR A 175 7.70 10.67 -33.15
C TYR A 175 8.21 9.40 -33.84
N LEU A 176 7.41 8.35 -33.82
CA LEU A 176 7.80 7.03 -34.36
C LEU A 176 9.16 6.56 -33.83
N GLY A 177 9.41 6.78 -32.54
CA GLY A 177 10.65 6.43 -31.84
C GLY A 177 11.81 7.39 -32.02
N ASN A 178 11.70 8.42 -32.89
CA ASN A 178 12.73 9.44 -33.09
C ASN A 178 12.50 10.60 -32.11
N ILE A 179 13.59 11.07 -31.48
CA ILE A 179 13.56 12.22 -30.58
C ILE A 179 13.24 13.48 -31.36
N VAL A 180 12.26 14.23 -30.89
CA VAL A 180 11.80 15.51 -31.45
C VAL A 180 11.53 16.48 -30.30
N ASN A 181 11.22 17.73 -30.61
CA ASN A 181 10.89 18.75 -29.63
C ASN A 181 9.40 19.16 -29.66
N TRP A 182 8.98 19.95 -28.67
CA TRP A 182 7.59 20.41 -28.59
C TRP A 182 7.16 21.24 -29.79
N SER A 183 8.03 22.08 -30.36
CA SER A 183 7.69 22.89 -31.52
C SER A 183 7.49 22.04 -32.78
N ASP A 184 8.16 20.88 -32.90
CA ASP A 184 7.92 19.94 -33.98
C ASP A 184 6.55 19.29 -33.83
N PHE A 185 6.16 18.93 -32.59
CA PHE A 185 4.82 18.41 -32.30
C PHE A 185 3.74 19.44 -32.65
N VAL A 186 3.88 20.70 -32.18
CA VAL A 186 2.93 21.78 -32.48
C VAL A 186 2.74 21.94 -33.99
N ARG A 187 3.84 22.06 -34.74
CA ARG A 187 3.82 22.20 -36.19
C ARG A 187 3.16 21.01 -36.89
N ALA A 188 3.43 19.80 -36.41
CA ALA A 188 2.83 18.58 -36.99
C ALA A 188 1.32 18.50 -36.75
N LEU A 189 0.79 19.15 -35.70
CA LEU A 189 -0.63 19.15 -35.40
C LEU A 189 -1.41 20.31 -36.03
N GLU A 190 -0.78 21.36 -36.53
CA GLU A 190 -1.48 22.53 -37.13
C GLU A 190 -2.48 22.09 -38.20
N GLY A 191 -2.02 21.40 -39.23
CA GLY A 191 -2.90 20.92 -40.33
C GLY A 191 -3.99 19.95 -39.89
N PRO A 192 -3.67 18.88 -39.12
CA PRO A 192 -4.70 17.99 -38.55
C PRO A 192 -5.74 18.71 -37.69
N LEU A 193 -5.35 19.68 -36.83
CA LEU A 193 -6.30 20.42 -36.01
C LEU A 193 -7.19 21.35 -36.84
N GLU A 194 -6.65 22.02 -37.86
CA GLU A 194 -7.47 22.82 -38.83
C GLU A 194 -8.47 21.94 -39.56
N GLY A 195 -8.03 20.74 -40.02
CA GLY A 195 -8.90 19.77 -40.66
C GLY A 195 -10.02 19.28 -39.72
N GLN A 196 -9.71 19.06 -38.45
CA GLN A 196 -10.71 18.68 -37.45
C GLN A 196 -11.64 19.84 -37.11
N GLN A 197 -11.15 21.07 -37.09
CA GLN A 197 -12.02 22.22 -36.86
C GLN A 197 -13.08 22.39 -37.96
N ALA A 198 -12.72 22.15 -39.21
CA ALA A 198 -13.68 22.12 -40.32
C ALA A 198 -14.74 21.00 -40.19
N LYS A 199 -14.37 19.87 -39.57
CA LYS A 199 -15.25 18.72 -39.25
C LYS A 199 -15.88 18.81 -37.86
N ARG A 200 -15.72 19.93 -37.13
CA ARG A 200 -16.21 20.14 -35.76
C ARG A 200 -15.66 19.11 -34.79
N GLY A 201 -14.55 18.43 -35.10
CA GLY A 201 -13.92 17.42 -34.25
C GLY A 201 -14.46 16.01 -34.39
N ALA A 202 -15.25 15.71 -35.45
CA ALA A 202 -15.89 14.39 -35.62
C ALA A 202 -14.90 13.21 -35.65
N GLY A 203 -13.65 13.46 -36.09
CA GLY A 203 -12.56 12.46 -36.14
C GLY A 203 -11.74 12.38 -34.83
N ILE A 204 -11.98 13.20 -33.84
CA ILE A 204 -11.21 13.22 -32.59
C ILE A 204 -11.78 12.26 -31.55
N ARG A 205 -10.90 11.45 -30.93
CA ARG A 205 -11.21 10.66 -29.73
C ARG A 205 -10.15 10.94 -28.68
N ILE A 206 -10.59 11.17 -27.45
CA ILE A 206 -9.71 11.36 -26.28
C ILE A 206 -10.04 10.26 -25.30
N LEU A 207 -9.02 9.56 -24.80
CA LEU A 207 -9.14 8.54 -23.77
C LEU A 207 -8.36 8.94 -22.52
N SER A 208 -9.01 8.92 -21.36
CA SER A 208 -8.39 9.15 -20.06
C SER A 208 -9.02 8.30 -18.97
N ALA A 209 -8.38 8.19 -17.81
CA ALA A 209 -9.09 7.80 -16.59
C ALA A 209 -10.07 8.90 -16.16
N PRO A 210 -11.13 8.60 -15.39
CA PRO A 210 -11.92 9.61 -14.71
C PRO A 210 -11.07 10.41 -13.73
N PHE A 211 -11.33 11.70 -13.60
CA PHE A 211 -10.58 12.63 -12.75
C PHE A 211 -11.51 13.56 -11.97
N SER A 212 -11.00 14.14 -10.89
CA SER A 212 -11.74 15.11 -10.07
C SER A 212 -11.18 16.53 -10.16
N SER A 213 -10.17 16.76 -11.00
CA SER A 213 -9.54 18.07 -11.19
C SER A 213 -10.53 19.06 -11.79
N PRO A 214 -10.84 20.18 -11.10
CA PRO A 214 -11.68 21.24 -11.64
C PRO A 214 -11.08 21.93 -12.86
N THR A 215 -9.76 22.17 -12.84
CA THR A 215 -9.06 22.81 -13.97
C THR A 215 -9.04 21.90 -15.19
N LEU A 216 -8.80 20.60 -15.01
CA LEU A 216 -8.82 19.64 -16.13
C LEU A 216 -10.23 19.51 -16.73
N ALA A 217 -11.28 19.56 -15.88
CA ALA A 217 -12.67 19.58 -16.34
C ALA A 217 -12.99 20.85 -17.18
N ASP A 218 -12.44 21.99 -16.78
CA ASP A 218 -12.58 23.24 -17.54
C ASP A 218 -11.88 23.14 -18.91
N GLN A 219 -10.68 22.57 -18.95
CA GLN A 219 -9.97 22.32 -20.22
C GLN A 219 -10.72 21.33 -21.11
N MET A 220 -11.30 20.29 -20.53
CA MET A 220 -12.16 19.34 -21.26
C MET A 220 -13.34 20.06 -21.91
N GLN A 221 -14.00 20.95 -21.19
CA GLN A 221 -15.09 21.79 -21.72
C GLN A 221 -14.59 22.75 -22.83
N ALA A 222 -13.41 23.34 -22.68
CA ALA A 222 -12.81 24.20 -23.68
C ALA A 222 -12.53 23.44 -24.99
N VAL A 223 -12.00 22.22 -24.90
CA VAL A 223 -11.80 21.33 -26.07
C VAL A 223 -13.15 20.97 -26.70
N ALA A 224 -14.16 20.59 -25.90
CA ALA A 224 -15.51 20.29 -26.42
C ALA A 224 -16.18 21.51 -27.10
N LYS A 225 -15.92 22.72 -26.61
CA LYS A 225 -16.39 23.98 -27.25
C LYS A 225 -15.74 24.20 -28.61
N ARG A 226 -14.43 23.94 -28.73
CA ARG A 226 -13.70 24.04 -30.01
C ARG A 226 -14.06 22.94 -30.99
N PHE A 227 -14.28 21.73 -30.47
CA PHE A 227 -14.55 20.51 -31.22
C PHE A 227 -15.84 19.81 -30.72
N PRO A 228 -17.03 20.35 -31.06
CA PRO A 228 -18.30 19.88 -30.47
C PRO A 228 -18.68 18.43 -30.76
N GLU A 229 -18.08 17.82 -31.77
CA GLU A 229 -18.36 16.42 -32.19
C GLU A 229 -17.22 15.47 -31.81
N ALA A 230 -16.18 15.98 -31.11
CA ALA A 230 -15.18 15.14 -30.50
C ALA A 230 -15.78 14.32 -29.35
N LYS A 231 -15.33 13.08 -29.22
CA LYS A 231 -15.80 12.22 -28.12
C LYS A 231 -14.70 11.99 -27.13
N TRP A 232 -15.09 12.01 -25.84
CA TRP A 232 -14.22 11.68 -24.74
C TRP A 232 -14.62 10.34 -24.17
N HIS A 233 -13.66 9.40 -24.10
CA HIS A 233 -13.82 8.07 -23.56
C HIS A 233 -13.08 7.95 -22.24
N PHE A 234 -13.58 7.10 -21.34
CA PHE A 234 -13.00 6.88 -20.04
C PHE A 234 -12.69 5.41 -19.81
N TRP A 235 -11.51 5.14 -19.28
CA TRP A 235 -11.10 3.81 -18.89
C TRP A 235 -10.05 3.81 -17.79
N GLU A 236 -10.36 3.06 -16.72
CA GLU A 236 -9.45 2.67 -15.65
C GLU A 236 -9.78 1.23 -15.25
N PRO A 237 -8.78 0.31 -15.11
CA PRO A 237 -9.08 -1.10 -14.86
C PRO A 237 -9.67 -1.37 -13.47
N ILE A 238 -9.38 -0.49 -12.51
CA ILE A 238 -9.96 -0.47 -11.16
C ILE A 238 -10.84 0.77 -11.07
N ASN A 239 -12.15 0.59 -11.14
CA ASN A 239 -13.09 1.68 -11.26
C ASN A 239 -14.27 1.58 -10.29
N ARG A 240 -15.11 2.61 -10.27
CA ARG A 240 -16.27 2.74 -9.40
C ARG A 240 -17.61 2.69 -10.16
N ASP A 241 -17.63 2.09 -11.33
CA ASP A 241 -18.85 1.99 -12.15
C ASP A 241 -20.02 1.36 -11.36
N ASN A 242 -19.74 0.27 -10.63
CA ASN A 242 -20.74 -0.43 -9.82
C ASN A 242 -21.27 0.43 -8.66
N VAL A 243 -20.43 1.28 -8.08
CA VAL A 243 -20.83 2.19 -6.98
C VAL A 243 -21.85 3.21 -7.50
N TYR A 244 -21.57 3.86 -8.63
CA TYR A 244 -22.47 4.85 -9.22
C TYR A 244 -23.74 4.22 -9.79
N GLU A 245 -23.63 3.03 -10.37
CA GLU A 245 -24.79 2.31 -10.87
C GLU A 245 -25.70 1.85 -9.72
N GLY A 246 -25.13 1.36 -8.62
CA GLY A 246 -25.89 1.04 -7.40
C GLY A 246 -26.61 2.26 -6.84
N ALA A 247 -25.98 3.43 -6.86
CA ALA A 247 -26.62 4.68 -6.48
C ALA A 247 -27.79 5.05 -7.45
N ARG A 248 -27.60 4.84 -8.77
CA ARG A 248 -28.71 5.06 -9.74
C ARG A 248 -29.88 4.11 -9.49
N MET A 249 -29.60 2.84 -9.20
CA MET A 249 -30.61 1.85 -8.86
C MET A 249 -31.42 2.27 -7.62
N ALA A 250 -30.74 2.78 -6.59
CA ALA A 250 -31.36 3.19 -5.33
C ALA A 250 -32.09 4.55 -5.43
N PHE A 251 -31.45 5.55 -6.02
CA PHE A 251 -31.88 6.96 -5.98
C PHE A 251 -32.30 7.52 -7.35
N GLY A 252 -32.05 6.79 -8.45
CA GLY A 252 -32.28 7.25 -9.82
C GLY A 252 -31.26 8.29 -10.30
N GLN A 253 -30.17 8.50 -9.56
CA GLN A 253 -29.07 9.38 -9.90
C GLN A 253 -27.78 8.90 -9.22
N PRO A 254 -26.60 9.16 -9.82
CA PRO A 254 -25.33 8.86 -9.15
C PRO A 254 -25.12 9.83 -8.00
N VAL A 255 -24.52 9.34 -6.92
CA VAL A 255 -24.05 10.12 -5.78
C VAL A 255 -22.71 9.62 -5.30
N GLU A 256 -21.92 10.50 -4.70
CA GLU A 256 -20.76 10.12 -3.89
C GLU A 256 -21.22 9.80 -2.48
N THR A 257 -20.58 8.81 -1.86
CA THR A 257 -20.91 8.39 -0.49
C THR A 257 -19.71 8.55 0.42
N THR A 258 -19.90 9.26 1.53
CA THR A 258 -18.88 9.41 2.58
C THR A 258 -19.38 8.81 3.88
N TYR A 259 -18.49 8.19 4.64
CA TYR A 259 -18.78 7.50 5.89
C TYR A 259 -18.11 8.20 7.07
N LYS A 260 -18.75 8.15 8.23
CA LYS A 260 -18.24 8.68 9.50
C LYS A 260 -18.10 7.54 10.50
N PHE A 261 -16.98 6.84 10.41
CA PHE A 261 -16.68 5.68 11.26
C PHE A 261 -16.45 6.08 12.72
N ASP A 262 -16.08 7.34 13.00
CA ASP A 262 -15.95 7.92 14.32
C ASP A 262 -17.30 7.99 15.08
N ARG A 263 -18.43 7.83 14.37
CA ARG A 263 -19.78 7.88 14.91
C ARG A 263 -20.52 6.54 14.88
N ALA A 264 -19.83 5.48 14.41
CA ALA A 264 -20.46 4.18 14.24
C ALA A 264 -20.17 3.27 15.44
N ASP A 265 -21.23 2.76 16.07
CA ASP A 265 -21.13 1.71 17.09
C ASP A 265 -21.02 0.32 16.46
N VAL A 266 -21.66 0.14 15.29
CA VAL A 266 -21.60 -1.10 14.52
C VAL A 266 -21.19 -0.80 13.08
N VAL A 267 -20.18 -1.54 12.59
CA VAL A 267 -19.73 -1.46 11.20
C VAL A 267 -19.87 -2.84 10.55
N VAL A 268 -20.47 -2.88 9.36
CA VAL A 268 -20.59 -4.09 8.53
C VAL A 268 -19.94 -3.83 7.18
N SER A 269 -18.86 -4.54 6.88
CA SER A 269 -18.21 -4.55 5.57
C SER A 269 -18.68 -5.74 4.74
N LEU A 270 -19.22 -5.47 3.57
CA LEU A 270 -19.54 -6.45 2.54
C LEU A 270 -18.46 -6.41 1.46
N ASP A 271 -17.37 -7.11 1.72
CA ASP A 271 -16.19 -7.24 0.85
C ASP A 271 -15.44 -5.91 0.57
N SER A 272 -15.54 -4.93 1.47
CA SER A 272 -14.86 -3.64 1.34
C SER A 272 -13.58 -3.60 2.14
N ASP A 273 -12.45 -3.31 1.48
CA ASP A 273 -11.14 -3.10 2.12
C ASP A 273 -10.89 -1.60 2.39
N PHE A 274 -11.84 -0.93 3.04
CA PHE A 274 -11.83 0.53 3.26
C PHE A 274 -10.71 1.02 4.20
N LEU A 275 -10.01 0.12 4.89
CA LEU A 275 -8.86 0.44 5.73
C LEU A 275 -7.51 0.26 5.00
N TYR A 276 -7.54 -0.06 3.71
CA TYR A 276 -6.32 -0.27 2.93
C TYR A 276 -6.16 0.74 1.78
N ALA A 277 -4.89 0.97 1.38
CA ALA A 277 -4.53 1.88 0.29
C ALA A 277 -5.24 1.52 -1.02
N GLY A 278 -5.65 2.54 -1.77
CA GLY A 278 -6.44 2.40 -2.99
C GLY A 278 -7.95 2.61 -2.79
N TYR A 279 -8.45 2.55 -1.56
CA TYR A 279 -9.82 2.93 -1.26
C TYR A 279 -9.92 4.45 -1.02
N PRO A 280 -10.83 5.20 -1.70
CA PRO A 280 -10.99 6.64 -1.50
C PRO A 280 -11.31 7.00 -0.06
N GLY A 281 -10.52 7.89 0.54
CA GLY A 281 -10.69 8.30 1.93
C GLY A 281 -10.06 7.38 2.98
N MET A 282 -9.35 6.33 2.58
CA MET A 282 -8.71 5.36 3.50
C MET A 282 -7.94 6.02 4.63
N THR A 283 -7.17 7.07 4.35
CA THR A 283 -6.34 7.77 5.35
C THR A 283 -7.18 8.35 6.48
N ARG A 284 -8.33 8.93 6.15
CA ARG A 284 -9.28 9.44 7.15
C ARG A 284 -10.09 8.33 7.79
N TYR A 285 -10.56 7.37 7.02
CA TYR A 285 -11.37 6.25 7.53
C TYR A 285 -10.60 5.38 8.51
N ALA A 286 -9.30 5.15 8.28
CA ALA A 286 -8.45 4.42 9.22
C ALA A 286 -8.34 5.16 10.57
N ARG A 287 -8.21 6.50 10.55
CA ARG A 287 -8.17 7.32 11.77
C ARG A 287 -9.51 7.31 12.50
N ASP A 288 -10.59 7.55 11.78
CA ASP A 288 -11.95 7.58 12.35
C ASP A 288 -12.35 6.22 12.93
N PHE A 289 -12.02 5.13 12.25
CA PHE A 289 -12.21 3.77 12.74
C PHE A 289 -11.36 3.50 13.99
N ALA A 290 -10.06 3.84 13.96
CA ALA A 290 -9.15 3.63 15.08
C ALA A 290 -9.59 4.40 16.35
N ALA A 291 -10.18 5.59 16.18
CA ALA A 291 -10.72 6.37 17.29
C ALA A 291 -11.86 5.64 18.04
N ARG A 292 -12.60 4.76 17.34
CA ARG A 292 -13.67 3.93 17.92
C ARG A 292 -13.20 2.55 18.39
N ARG A 293 -11.92 2.27 18.27
CA ARG A 293 -11.29 1.00 18.70
C ARG A 293 -10.47 1.17 19.99
N ASP A 294 -10.73 2.19 20.79
CA ASP A 294 -10.11 2.40 22.11
C ASP A 294 -10.93 1.70 23.19
N PRO A 295 -10.45 0.58 23.78
CA PRO A 295 -11.19 -0.15 24.80
C PRO A 295 -11.30 0.63 26.11
N ASP A 296 -10.43 1.60 26.35
CA ASP A 296 -10.43 2.43 27.55
C ASP A 296 -11.54 3.51 27.51
N SER A 297 -12.08 3.82 26.31
CA SER A 297 -13.14 4.79 26.14
C SER A 297 -14.52 4.32 26.61
N GLY A 298 -14.66 3.03 26.92
CA GLY A 298 -15.92 2.41 27.35
C GLY A 298 -16.93 2.16 26.22
N ASN A 299 -16.71 2.70 25.03
CA ASN A 299 -17.62 2.60 23.88
C ASN A 299 -16.87 2.19 22.60
N MET A 300 -16.37 0.96 22.59
CA MET A 300 -15.65 0.38 21.46
C MET A 300 -16.64 -0.15 20.41
N SER A 301 -16.48 0.26 19.17
CA SER A 301 -17.31 -0.22 18.04
C SER A 301 -17.16 -1.71 17.82
N ARG A 302 -18.23 -2.35 17.31
CA ARG A 302 -18.20 -3.75 16.83
C ARG A 302 -18.11 -3.78 15.32
N PHE A 303 -17.24 -4.65 14.82
CA PHE A 303 -16.96 -4.72 13.40
C PHE A 303 -17.16 -6.13 12.83
N TYR A 304 -17.99 -6.24 11.80
CA TYR A 304 -18.27 -7.46 11.06
C TYR A 304 -17.74 -7.34 9.63
N ALA A 305 -17.05 -8.36 9.15
CA ALA A 305 -16.58 -8.45 7.77
C ALA A 305 -17.09 -9.72 7.09
N VAL A 306 -17.77 -9.56 5.96
CA VAL A 306 -18.15 -10.63 5.05
C VAL A 306 -17.31 -10.44 3.80
N GLU A 307 -16.36 -11.34 3.51
CA GLU A 307 -15.37 -11.09 2.46
C GLU A 307 -15.01 -12.33 1.65
N SER A 308 -14.61 -12.11 0.40
CA SER A 308 -14.29 -13.18 -0.57
C SER A 308 -12.80 -13.48 -0.66
N THR A 309 -11.96 -12.72 0.05
CA THR A 309 -10.53 -12.97 0.23
C THR A 309 -10.08 -12.30 1.53
N PRO A 310 -9.09 -12.84 2.25
CA PRO A 310 -8.57 -12.17 3.43
C PRO A 310 -7.98 -10.79 3.11
N THR A 311 -8.42 -9.77 3.83
CA THR A 311 -7.98 -8.38 3.66
C THR A 311 -7.45 -7.80 4.96
N SER A 312 -6.76 -6.65 4.87
CA SER A 312 -6.35 -5.88 6.05
C SER A 312 -7.55 -5.44 6.87
N THR A 313 -8.63 -5.06 6.21
CA THR A 313 -9.88 -4.67 6.86
C THR A 313 -10.52 -5.85 7.58
N GLY A 314 -10.66 -6.99 6.91
CA GLY A 314 -11.24 -8.20 7.53
C GLY A 314 -10.41 -8.74 8.69
N ALA A 315 -9.10 -8.53 8.69
CA ALA A 315 -8.22 -8.90 9.81
C ALA A 315 -8.54 -8.12 11.10
N LYS A 316 -9.15 -6.93 11.01
CA LYS A 316 -9.56 -6.10 12.15
C LYS A 316 -10.98 -6.37 12.61
N ALA A 317 -11.73 -7.22 11.92
CA ALA A 317 -13.11 -7.55 12.28
C ALA A 317 -13.16 -8.35 13.59
N ASP A 318 -14.14 -8.05 14.44
CA ASP A 318 -14.45 -8.85 15.62
C ASP A 318 -15.06 -10.21 15.19
N HIS A 319 -15.87 -10.15 14.12
CA HIS A 319 -16.38 -11.35 13.45
C HIS A 319 -16.14 -11.28 11.95
N ARG A 320 -15.54 -12.31 11.40
CA ARG A 320 -15.23 -12.43 10.00
C ARG A 320 -15.90 -13.66 9.37
N MET A 321 -16.55 -13.48 8.24
CA MET A 321 -17.14 -14.57 7.46
C MET A 321 -16.50 -14.62 6.07
N ALA A 322 -15.85 -15.73 5.76
CA ALA A 322 -15.30 -15.99 4.43
C ALA A 322 -16.36 -16.65 3.54
N VAL A 323 -16.66 -16.03 2.38
CA VAL A 323 -17.65 -16.53 1.41
C VAL A 323 -17.18 -16.25 -0.02
N LYS A 324 -17.72 -16.98 -1.01
CA LYS A 324 -17.52 -16.64 -2.43
C LYS A 324 -18.03 -15.20 -2.71
N ALA A 325 -17.40 -14.48 -3.66
CA ALA A 325 -17.82 -13.12 -4.01
C ALA A 325 -19.28 -13.08 -4.49
N GLY A 326 -19.71 -14.08 -5.24
CA GLY A 326 -21.10 -14.21 -5.67
C GLY A 326 -22.11 -14.41 -4.54
N ARG A 327 -21.67 -14.71 -3.30
CA ARG A 327 -22.54 -14.86 -2.13
C ARG A 327 -22.69 -13.57 -1.30
N ILE A 328 -21.92 -12.55 -1.59
CA ILE A 328 -22.01 -11.27 -0.89
C ILE A 328 -23.38 -10.61 -1.13
N GLU A 329 -23.92 -10.75 -2.34
CA GLU A 329 -25.29 -10.26 -2.63
C GLU A 329 -26.34 -10.97 -1.77
N ASP A 330 -26.27 -12.30 -1.60
CA ASP A 330 -27.19 -13.06 -0.75
C ASP A 330 -27.11 -12.60 0.70
N ALA A 331 -25.91 -12.34 1.21
CA ALA A 331 -25.71 -11.78 2.56
C ALA A 331 -26.35 -10.39 2.68
N ALA A 332 -26.11 -9.50 1.68
CA ALA A 332 -26.73 -8.17 1.66
C ALA A 332 -28.26 -8.24 1.64
N ARG A 333 -28.85 -9.15 0.87
CA ARG A 333 -30.31 -9.36 0.80
C ARG A 333 -30.86 -9.87 2.13
N LEU A 334 -30.15 -10.79 2.78
CA LEU A 334 -30.52 -11.27 4.11
C LEU A 334 -30.52 -10.11 5.13
N LEU A 335 -29.54 -9.27 5.14
CA LEU A 335 -29.47 -8.11 6.03
C LEU A 335 -30.57 -7.07 5.72
N ALA A 336 -30.89 -6.84 4.46
CA ALA A 336 -31.96 -5.92 4.04
C ALA A 336 -33.36 -6.41 4.41
N ALA A 337 -33.61 -7.73 4.39
CA ALA A 337 -34.92 -8.30 4.66
C ALA A 337 -35.22 -8.46 6.16
N GLY A 338 -34.25 -8.35 7.06
CA GLY A 338 -34.46 -8.49 8.50
C GLY A 338 -34.80 -9.92 8.94
N LYS A 339 -35.58 -10.07 10.06
CA LYS A 339 -35.81 -11.37 10.72
C LYS A 339 -36.79 -12.32 10.00
N ASP A 340 -37.77 -11.78 9.28
CA ASP A 340 -38.88 -12.57 8.65
C ASP A 340 -38.55 -12.90 7.19
N ARG A 341 -37.54 -13.73 6.95
CA ARG A 341 -36.98 -13.96 5.61
C ARG A 341 -36.91 -15.42 5.21
N ALA A 342 -37.07 -15.66 3.91
CA ALA A 342 -36.69 -16.94 3.33
C ALA A 342 -35.15 -17.06 3.38
N ARG A 343 -34.66 -18.19 3.86
CA ARG A 343 -33.22 -18.48 3.92
C ARG A 343 -32.73 -18.97 2.55
N PRO A 344 -31.87 -18.25 1.84
CA PRO A 344 -31.31 -18.74 0.59
C PRO A 344 -30.42 -19.95 0.88
N GLY A 345 -30.41 -20.94 -0.01
CA GLY A 345 -29.45 -22.05 0.06
C GLY A 345 -28.02 -21.53 -0.12
N GLY A 346 -27.05 -22.29 0.41
CA GLY A 346 -25.62 -22.03 0.20
C GLY A 346 -24.87 -21.34 1.33
N PHE A 347 -25.54 -21.02 2.45
CA PHE A 347 -24.89 -20.73 3.73
C PHE A 347 -25.07 -21.90 4.68
N ASN A 348 -24.06 -22.19 5.48
CA ASN A 348 -24.17 -23.15 6.58
C ASN A 348 -24.85 -22.48 7.80
N ASP A 349 -25.17 -23.31 8.82
CA ASP A 349 -25.89 -22.85 10.00
C ASP A 349 -25.13 -21.77 10.78
N ASP A 350 -23.80 -21.86 10.88
CA ASP A 350 -22.95 -20.88 11.58
C ASP A 350 -22.95 -19.53 10.85
N GLN A 351 -22.88 -19.57 9.51
CA GLN A 351 -22.95 -18.35 8.68
C GLN A 351 -24.33 -17.68 8.79
N LEU A 352 -25.41 -18.46 8.81
CA LEU A 352 -26.76 -17.94 9.00
C LEU A 352 -26.92 -17.35 10.40
N LYS A 353 -26.41 -18.02 11.43
CA LYS A 353 -26.42 -17.53 12.82
C LYS A 353 -25.67 -16.21 12.93
N LEU A 354 -24.49 -16.09 12.27
CA LEU A 354 -23.75 -14.83 12.23
C LEU A 354 -24.57 -13.72 11.56
N LEU A 355 -25.16 -13.97 10.39
CA LEU A 355 -25.99 -12.98 9.69
C LEU A 355 -27.23 -12.56 10.47
N ASP A 356 -27.81 -13.47 11.25
CA ASP A 356 -28.92 -13.16 12.16
C ASP A 356 -28.46 -12.24 13.30
N ALA A 357 -27.33 -12.54 13.92
CA ALA A 357 -26.72 -11.70 14.96
C ALA A 357 -26.35 -10.30 14.44
N VAL A 358 -25.78 -10.21 13.23
CA VAL A 358 -25.49 -8.92 12.57
C VAL A 358 -26.77 -8.11 12.34
N ALA A 359 -27.85 -8.75 11.85
CA ALA A 359 -29.11 -8.05 11.62
C ALA A 359 -29.74 -7.52 12.92
N ASN A 360 -29.61 -8.29 14.02
CA ASN A 360 -30.07 -7.88 15.36
C ASN A 360 -29.27 -6.66 15.85
N ASP A 361 -27.94 -6.76 15.79
CA ASP A 361 -27.04 -5.71 16.24
C ASP A 361 -27.24 -4.39 15.47
N LEU A 362 -27.42 -4.48 14.15
CA LEU A 362 -27.78 -3.31 13.32
C LEU A 362 -29.15 -2.69 13.71
N ALA A 363 -30.12 -3.53 14.05
CA ALA A 363 -31.45 -3.07 14.47
C ALA A 363 -31.43 -2.37 15.84
N GLU A 364 -30.54 -2.77 16.73
CA GLU A 364 -30.33 -2.16 18.05
C GLU A 364 -29.55 -0.82 17.94
N HIS A 365 -28.66 -0.68 16.96
CA HIS A 365 -27.81 0.49 16.76
C HIS A 365 -28.27 1.38 15.59
N ARG A 366 -29.58 1.64 15.50
CA ARG A 366 -30.18 2.51 14.46
C ARG A 366 -29.62 3.94 14.52
N GLY A 367 -29.15 4.44 13.38
CA GLY A 367 -28.54 5.77 13.25
C GLY A 367 -27.11 5.89 13.78
N ALA A 368 -26.55 4.78 14.31
CA ALA A 368 -25.18 4.69 14.79
C ALA A 368 -24.45 3.49 14.18
N SER A 369 -24.82 3.10 12.97
CA SER A 369 -24.18 2.00 12.25
C SER A 369 -23.74 2.40 10.84
N VAL A 370 -22.89 1.60 10.23
CA VAL A 370 -22.45 1.75 8.83
C VAL A 370 -22.50 0.39 8.15
N VAL A 371 -23.14 0.33 6.98
CA VAL A 371 -23.06 -0.83 6.08
C VAL A 371 -22.42 -0.36 4.78
N ILE A 372 -21.26 -0.96 4.42
CA ILE A 372 -20.44 -0.55 3.29
C ILE A 372 -20.13 -1.75 2.39
N ALA A 373 -20.19 -1.55 1.07
CA ALA A 373 -19.80 -2.55 0.06
C ALA A 373 -18.45 -2.22 -0.58
N GLY A 374 -17.71 -3.26 -0.99
CA GLY A 374 -16.49 -3.10 -1.77
C GLY A 374 -16.80 -2.63 -3.20
N ASP A 375 -15.98 -1.73 -3.74
CA ASP A 375 -16.20 -1.11 -5.07
C ASP A 375 -16.37 -2.12 -6.22
N HIS A 376 -15.77 -3.30 -6.07
CA HIS A 376 -15.83 -4.41 -7.04
C HIS A 376 -17.11 -5.26 -6.93
N GLN A 377 -17.92 -5.07 -5.90
CA GLN A 377 -19.17 -5.80 -5.77
C GLN A 377 -20.20 -5.30 -6.79
N PRO A 378 -21.15 -6.17 -7.25
CA PRO A 378 -22.18 -5.77 -8.20
C PRO A 378 -23.00 -4.56 -7.73
N ALA A 379 -23.48 -3.78 -8.68
CA ALA A 379 -24.28 -2.56 -8.41
C ALA A 379 -25.46 -2.80 -7.45
N VAL A 380 -26.08 -3.97 -7.52
CA VAL A 380 -27.19 -4.33 -6.64
C VAL A 380 -26.75 -4.42 -5.17
N VAL A 381 -25.52 -4.83 -4.86
CA VAL A 381 -25.02 -4.88 -3.48
C VAL A 381 -24.89 -3.46 -2.91
N HIS A 382 -24.39 -2.52 -3.72
CA HIS A 382 -24.34 -1.10 -3.34
C HIS A 382 -25.74 -0.53 -3.13
N ALA A 383 -26.69 -0.85 -4.03
CA ALA A 383 -28.08 -0.41 -3.88
C ALA A 383 -28.73 -0.97 -2.58
N LEU A 384 -28.43 -2.23 -2.22
CA LEU A 384 -28.86 -2.85 -0.98
C LEU A 384 -28.24 -2.15 0.24
N CYS A 385 -26.95 -1.83 0.20
CA CYS A 385 -26.30 -1.06 1.28
C CYS A 385 -26.94 0.31 1.47
N HIS A 386 -27.26 1.02 0.39
CA HIS A 386 -27.99 2.28 0.46
C HIS A 386 -29.36 2.11 1.11
N ALA A 387 -30.11 1.07 0.73
CA ALA A 387 -31.42 0.77 1.31
C ALA A 387 -31.31 0.43 2.80
N ILE A 388 -30.36 -0.42 3.20
CA ILE A 388 -30.11 -0.78 4.60
C ILE A 388 -29.76 0.46 5.43
N ASN A 389 -28.83 1.28 4.97
CA ASN A 389 -28.44 2.50 5.68
C ASN A 389 -29.60 3.50 5.80
N GLN A 390 -30.46 3.59 4.79
CA GLN A 390 -31.65 4.42 4.85
C GLN A 390 -32.66 3.89 5.85
N GLN A 391 -32.94 2.56 5.84
CA GLN A 391 -33.86 1.91 6.76
C GLN A 391 -33.40 2.02 8.21
N LEU A 392 -32.11 1.95 8.46
CA LEU A 392 -31.51 2.07 9.79
C LEU A 392 -31.43 3.52 10.28
N GLY A 393 -31.72 4.51 9.43
CA GLY A 393 -31.61 5.94 9.79
C GLY A 393 -30.16 6.42 9.92
N ASN A 394 -29.23 5.79 9.25
CA ASN A 394 -27.81 6.12 9.22
C ASN A 394 -27.52 7.38 8.38
N VAL A 395 -28.38 7.64 7.38
CA VAL A 395 -28.23 8.78 6.47
C VAL A 395 -28.37 10.11 7.20
N GLY A 396 -27.38 10.99 7.01
CA GLY A 396 -27.26 12.26 7.72
C GLY A 396 -26.63 12.16 9.12
N ARG A 397 -26.21 10.94 9.55
CA ARG A 397 -25.55 10.68 10.84
C ARG A 397 -24.18 10.04 10.65
N THR A 398 -24.13 8.84 10.10
CA THR A 398 -22.92 8.06 9.82
C THR A 398 -22.64 7.93 8.32
N VAL A 399 -23.66 8.13 7.46
CA VAL A 399 -23.58 8.06 6.01
C VAL A 399 -24.06 9.36 5.40
N PHE A 400 -23.29 9.94 4.49
CA PHE A 400 -23.60 11.20 3.82
C PHE A 400 -23.48 11.02 2.32
N TYR A 401 -24.33 11.71 1.56
CA TYR A 401 -24.29 11.75 0.11
C TYR A 401 -23.96 13.14 -0.39
N SER A 402 -23.29 13.21 -1.53
CA SER A 402 -23.03 14.45 -2.26
C SER A 402 -23.16 14.23 -3.75
N ASP A 403 -23.01 15.28 -4.54
CA ASP A 403 -22.83 15.14 -5.97
C ASP A 403 -21.53 14.38 -6.27
N PRO A 404 -21.48 13.62 -7.38
CA PRO A 404 -20.26 12.92 -7.79
C PRO A 404 -19.07 13.87 -7.94
N LEU A 405 -17.90 13.39 -7.55
CA LEU A 405 -16.66 14.16 -7.63
C LEU A 405 -15.89 13.90 -8.93
N LEU A 406 -16.06 12.72 -9.52
CA LEU A 406 -15.38 12.33 -10.74
C LEU A 406 -16.06 12.91 -11.98
N SER A 407 -15.27 13.22 -12.98
CA SER A 407 -15.69 13.77 -14.27
C SER A 407 -16.60 12.84 -15.07
N PHE A 408 -16.60 11.55 -14.76
CA PHE A 408 -17.43 10.54 -15.41
C PHE A 408 -17.98 9.54 -14.40
N THR A 409 -19.27 9.27 -14.51
CA THR A 409 -19.99 8.32 -13.64
C THR A 409 -20.74 7.25 -14.44
N GLY A 410 -20.58 7.24 -15.77
CA GLY A 410 -21.13 6.22 -16.66
C GLY A 410 -20.38 4.90 -16.59
N SER A 411 -20.70 3.99 -17.49
CA SER A 411 -19.98 2.72 -17.66
C SER A 411 -18.69 2.94 -18.46
N GLN A 412 -17.56 2.81 -17.79
CA GLN A 412 -16.24 2.91 -18.44
C GLN A 412 -16.03 1.75 -19.41
N ARG A 413 -16.60 0.57 -19.11
CA ARG A 413 -16.62 -0.57 -20.00
C ARG A 413 -17.29 -0.22 -21.33
N GLU A 414 -18.48 0.36 -21.31
CA GLU A 414 -19.21 0.76 -22.52
C GLU A 414 -18.49 1.88 -23.27
N SER A 415 -17.88 2.81 -22.52
CA SER A 415 -17.09 3.90 -23.08
C SER A 415 -15.88 3.38 -23.87
N LEU A 416 -15.13 2.41 -23.32
CA LEU A 416 -14.01 1.79 -24.01
C LEU A 416 -14.47 0.96 -25.21
N GLN A 417 -15.59 0.23 -25.08
CA GLN A 417 -16.18 -0.54 -26.17
C GLN A 417 -16.63 0.35 -27.35
N GLU A 418 -17.20 1.53 -27.06
CA GLU A 418 -17.53 2.52 -28.07
C GLU A 418 -16.28 3.01 -28.81
N LEU A 419 -15.18 3.31 -28.10
CA LEU A 419 -13.92 3.68 -28.73
C LEU A 419 -13.40 2.59 -29.68
N ILE A 420 -13.43 1.33 -29.22
CA ILE A 420 -13.02 0.18 -30.06
C ILE A 420 -13.90 0.08 -31.33
N GLY A 421 -15.20 0.26 -31.19
CA GLY A 421 -16.15 0.29 -32.30
C GLY A 421 -15.85 1.42 -33.28
N ASP A 422 -15.53 2.62 -32.81
CA ASP A 422 -15.16 3.76 -33.65
C ASP A 422 -13.80 3.55 -34.36
N LEU A 423 -12.82 2.90 -33.70
CA LEU A 423 -11.54 2.50 -34.31
C LEU A 423 -11.76 1.49 -35.43
N ALA A 424 -12.53 0.44 -35.17
CA ALA A 424 -12.84 -0.60 -36.17
C ALA A 424 -13.65 -0.06 -37.38
N ALA A 425 -14.51 0.93 -37.15
CA ALA A 425 -15.29 1.58 -38.19
C ALA A 425 -14.51 2.66 -38.96
N GLY A 426 -13.23 2.89 -38.65
CA GLY A 426 -12.39 3.91 -39.32
C GLY A 426 -12.86 5.35 -39.08
N LYS A 427 -13.58 5.62 -38.00
CA LYS A 427 -14.09 6.95 -37.67
C LYS A 427 -13.05 7.81 -36.91
N VAL A 428 -11.95 7.22 -36.46
CA VAL A 428 -10.94 7.89 -35.64
C VAL A 428 -9.80 8.38 -36.52
N GLU A 429 -9.68 9.70 -36.67
CA GLU A 429 -8.59 10.34 -37.41
C GLU A 429 -7.48 10.83 -36.44
N MET A 430 -7.86 11.19 -35.23
CA MET A 430 -6.95 11.61 -34.16
C MET A 430 -7.37 10.94 -32.85
N LEU A 431 -6.47 10.15 -32.27
CA LEU A 431 -6.62 9.54 -30.95
C LEU A 431 -5.60 10.17 -30.00
N VAL A 432 -6.07 10.69 -28.87
CA VAL A 432 -5.23 11.23 -27.79
C VAL A 432 -5.49 10.40 -26.53
N ILE A 433 -4.45 9.77 -25.99
CA ILE A 433 -4.53 8.96 -24.76
C ILE A 433 -3.77 9.68 -23.65
N LEU A 434 -4.43 9.89 -22.51
CA LEU A 434 -3.89 10.63 -21.37
C LEU A 434 -3.69 9.66 -20.18
N GLY A 435 -2.47 9.21 -19.97
CA GLY A 435 -2.04 8.42 -18.79
C GLY A 435 -2.60 7.00 -18.67
N SER A 436 -3.47 6.55 -19.60
CA SER A 436 -4.06 5.21 -19.57
C SER A 436 -3.26 4.22 -20.41
N ASN A 437 -3.24 2.94 -20.00
CA ASN A 437 -2.53 1.88 -20.72
C ASN A 437 -3.44 0.69 -21.13
N PRO A 438 -4.48 0.93 -21.97
CA PRO A 438 -5.47 -0.08 -22.30
C PRO A 438 -4.94 -1.26 -23.12
N VAL A 439 -3.76 -1.16 -23.73
CA VAL A 439 -3.09 -2.31 -24.38
C VAL A 439 -2.70 -3.36 -23.34
N TYR A 440 -2.39 -2.96 -22.12
CA TYR A 440 -2.03 -3.87 -21.03
C TYR A 440 -3.23 -4.31 -20.19
N ASP A 441 -4.15 -3.38 -19.86
CA ASP A 441 -5.12 -3.55 -18.79
C ASP A 441 -6.60 -3.66 -19.22
N ALA A 442 -6.88 -3.52 -20.52
CA ALA A 442 -8.23 -3.73 -21.05
C ALA A 442 -8.68 -5.19 -20.89
N PRO A 443 -10.00 -5.45 -20.79
CA PRO A 443 -10.54 -6.80 -20.78
C PRO A 443 -10.09 -7.62 -21.99
N ALA A 444 -9.76 -8.90 -21.76
CA ALA A 444 -9.16 -9.75 -22.80
C ALA A 444 -10.05 -9.92 -24.03
N ASP A 445 -11.38 -9.95 -23.85
CA ASP A 445 -12.38 -10.07 -24.91
C ASP A 445 -12.54 -8.80 -25.76
N PHE A 446 -12.04 -7.66 -25.30
CA PHE A 446 -12.04 -6.40 -26.07
C PHE A 446 -10.96 -6.36 -27.14
N ALA A 447 -9.91 -7.18 -27.01
CA ALA A 447 -8.80 -7.23 -27.96
C ALA A 447 -8.27 -5.83 -28.37
N PHE A 448 -8.12 -4.93 -27.40
CA PHE A 448 -7.78 -3.52 -27.64
C PHE A 448 -6.47 -3.36 -28.42
N TYR A 449 -5.48 -4.22 -28.13
CA TYR A 449 -4.22 -4.28 -28.87
C TYR A 449 -4.47 -4.42 -30.39
N ASP A 450 -5.29 -5.41 -30.77
CA ASP A 450 -5.58 -5.69 -32.19
C ASP A 450 -6.41 -4.57 -32.82
N ALA A 451 -7.37 -4.02 -32.05
CA ALA A 451 -8.19 -2.90 -32.52
C ALA A 451 -7.34 -1.66 -32.81
N LEU A 452 -6.40 -1.32 -31.94
CA LEU A 452 -5.52 -0.16 -32.13
C LEU A 452 -4.47 -0.41 -33.23
N LYS A 453 -3.86 -1.59 -33.26
CA LYS A 453 -2.84 -1.98 -34.25
C LYS A 453 -3.39 -2.01 -35.67
N ASN A 454 -4.58 -2.56 -35.85
CA ASN A 454 -5.21 -2.71 -37.17
C ASN A 454 -6.01 -1.47 -37.59
N SER A 455 -6.16 -0.46 -36.70
CA SER A 455 -6.84 0.78 -37.06
C SER A 455 -6.01 1.58 -38.05
N ASN A 456 -6.70 2.22 -39.01
CA ASN A 456 -6.09 3.16 -39.95
C ASN A 456 -6.05 4.59 -39.37
N THR A 457 -6.01 4.74 -38.04
CA THR A 457 -5.98 6.04 -37.38
C THR A 457 -4.69 6.79 -37.72
N PRO A 458 -4.76 7.92 -38.48
CA PRO A 458 -3.58 8.62 -38.98
C PRO A 458 -2.70 9.22 -37.89
N LEU A 459 -3.32 9.61 -36.78
CA LEU A 459 -2.64 10.31 -35.69
C LEU A 459 -3.03 9.70 -34.36
N ARG A 460 -2.04 9.10 -33.66
CA ARG A 460 -2.17 8.54 -32.31
C ARG A 460 -1.13 9.18 -31.42
N ILE A 461 -1.60 9.82 -30.36
CA ILE A 461 -0.80 10.59 -29.40
C ILE A 461 -0.98 9.95 -28.03
N HIS A 462 0.11 9.65 -27.35
CA HIS A 462 0.08 9.15 -25.98
C HIS A 462 0.90 10.05 -25.06
N LEU A 463 0.25 10.58 -24.02
CA LEU A 463 0.88 11.25 -22.90
C LEU A 463 1.04 10.20 -21.79
N ALA A 464 2.28 9.80 -21.47
CA ALA A 464 2.57 8.81 -20.46
C ALA A 464 3.97 9.03 -19.84
N SER A 465 4.14 8.64 -18.58
CA SER A 465 5.41 8.79 -17.86
C SER A 465 6.52 7.84 -18.35
N HIS A 466 6.15 6.71 -18.95
CA HIS A 466 7.06 5.69 -19.47
C HIS A 466 6.69 5.34 -20.93
N TYR A 467 7.64 4.76 -21.63
CA TYR A 467 7.37 4.19 -22.94
C TYR A 467 6.75 2.79 -22.76
N ASP A 468 5.44 2.76 -22.54
CA ASP A 468 4.68 1.57 -22.16
C ASP A 468 4.10 0.79 -23.35
N GLU A 469 3.27 -0.23 -23.07
CA GLU A 469 2.67 -1.12 -24.06
C GLU A 469 1.74 -0.37 -25.03
N THR A 470 1.04 0.67 -24.56
CA THR A 470 0.16 1.51 -25.40
C THR A 470 0.97 2.49 -26.24
N THR A 471 2.04 3.04 -25.69
CA THR A 471 2.96 3.95 -26.39
C THR A 471 3.55 3.30 -27.64
N GLU A 472 3.88 2.00 -27.56
CA GLU A 472 4.44 1.26 -28.70
C GLU A 472 3.57 1.31 -29.96
N LEU A 473 2.26 1.43 -29.80
CA LEU A 473 1.30 1.53 -30.89
C LEU A 473 0.95 2.96 -31.28
N CYS A 474 1.52 3.96 -30.64
CA CYS A 474 1.26 5.36 -30.89
C CYS A 474 2.34 6.00 -31.79
N HIS A 475 1.97 7.04 -32.57
CA HIS A 475 2.92 7.76 -33.39
C HIS A 475 3.72 8.78 -32.58
N TRP A 476 3.04 9.47 -31.67
CA TRP A 476 3.64 10.44 -30.76
C TRP A 476 3.59 9.93 -29.34
N HIS A 477 4.73 10.03 -28.68
CA HIS A 477 4.82 9.89 -27.25
C HIS A 477 5.29 11.20 -26.64
N ILE A 478 4.54 11.70 -25.67
CA ILE A 478 4.86 12.90 -24.90
C ILE A 478 5.09 12.44 -23.47
N PRO A 479 6.29 12.67 -22.86
CA PRO A 479 6.50 12.34 -21.48
C PRO A 479 5.54 13.10 -20.57
N GLU A 480 4.84 12.37 -19.69
CA GLU A 480 3.98 12.97 -18.69
C GLU A 480 4.80 13.44 -17.49
N ASN A 481 4.63 14.71 -17.11
CA ASN A 481 5.27 15.27 -15.93
C ASN A 481 4.75 14.61 -14.65
N HIS A 482 5.67 14.35 -13.71
CA HIS A 482 5.28 13.94 -12.37
C HIS A 482 4.54 15.07 -11.64
N TYR A 483 3.63 14.75 -10.71
CA TYR A 483 2.86 15.79 -10.00
C TYR A 483 3.73 16.77 -9.19
N LEU A 484 4.95 16.38 -8.83
CA LEU A 484 5.95 17.26 -8.20
C LEU A 484 6.67 18.18 -9.20
N GLU A 485 6.38 18.06 -10.49
CA GLU A 485 6.92 18.84 -11.61
C GLU A 485 5.85 19.66 -12.34
N ALA A 486 4.56 19.48 -12.02
CA ALA A 486 3.47 20.08 -12.78
C ALA A 486 2.42 20.74 -11.88
N TRP A 487 1.85 21.84 -12.36
CA TRP A 487 0.69 22.46 -11.72
C TRP A 487 -0.60 21.72 -12.05
N GLY A 488 -1.48 21.64 -11.06
CA GLY A 488 -2.80 21.04 -11.20
C GLY A 488 -3.67 21.31 -9.98
N ASP A 489 -4.80 20.66 -9.95
CA ASP A 489 -5.70 20.59 -8.80
C ASP A 489 -6.40 19.22 -8.77
N THR A 490 -6.92 18.84 -7.63
CA THR A 490 -7.63 17.57 -7.45
C THR A 490 -8.57 17.67 -6.25
N ARG A 491 -9.63 16.86 -6.24
CA ARG A 491 -10.52 16.74 -5.07
C ARG A 491 -10.16 15.53 -4.24
N ALA A 492 -10.11 15.71 -2.94
CA ALA A 492 -10.11 14.59 -2.00
C ALA A 492 -11.50 13.92 -1.97
N TYR A 493 -11.60 12.75 -1.33
CA TYR A 493 -12.83 11.96 -1.25
C TYR A 493 -14.04 12.72 -0.62
N ASP A 494 -13.77 13.76 0.17
CA ASP A 494 -14.77 14.62 0.80
C ASP A 494 -15.12 15.87 -0.04
N GLY A 495 -14.55 15.97 -1.25
CA GLY A 495 -14.75 17.08 -2.18
C GLY A 495 -13.81 18.26 -1.96
N THR A 496 -13.04 18.32 -0.87
CA THR A 496 -12.07 19.40 -0.63
C THR A 496 -11.03 19.44 -1.75
N VAL A 497 -10.85 20.61 -2.36
CA VAL A 497 -9.89 20.79 -3.44
C VAL A 497 -8.51 21.07 -2.89
N SER A 498 -7.55 20.25 -3.30
CA SER A 498 -6.12 20.48 -3.10
C SER A 498 -5.49 21.08 -4.35
N ILE A 499 -4.58 22.03 -4.17
CA ILE A 499 -3.74 22.52 -5.26
C ILE A 499 -2.52 21.59 -5.39
N VAL A 500 -2.31 21.06 -6.59
CA VAL A 500 -1.09 20.36 -6.95
C VAL A 500 -0.10 21.42 -7.43
N GLN A 501 0.89 21.73 -6.60
CA GLN A 501 1.95 22.68 -6.97
C GLN A 501 3.28 21.93 -7.09
N PRO A 502 4.06 22.22 -8.15
CA PRO A 502 5.37 21.59 -8.34
C PRO A 502 6.39 22.10 -7.32
N LEU A 503 7.32 21.23 -6.93
CA LEU A 503 8.45 21.60 -6.08
C LEU A 503 9.71 21.90 -6.92
N ILE A 504 9.78 21.35 -8.12
CA ILE A 504 10.90 21.50 -9.06
C ILE A 504 10.38 21.75 -10.46
N ALA A 505 11.23 22.30 -11.31
CA ALA A 505 10.99 22.31 -12.74
C ALA A 505 11.01 20.85 -13.29
N PRO A 506 10.33 20.58 -14.41
CA PRO A 506 10.39 19.26 -15.04
C PRO A 506 11.83 18.78 -15.25
N LEU A 507 12.14 17.56 -14.82
CA LEU A 507 13.45 16.94 -15.03
C LEU A 507 13.71 16.64 -16.52
N TYR A 508 12.64 16.44 -17.28
CA TYR A 508 12.67 16.01 -18.67
C TYR A 508 11.77 16.90 -19.54
N GLN A 509 11.75 16.65 -20.85
CA GLN A 509 10.94 17.43 -21.80
C GLN A 509 9.45 17.03 -21.76
N GLY A 510 8.88 16.93 -20.58
CA GLY A 510 7.51 16.49 -20.35
C GLY A 510 6.48 17.61 -20.45
N ARG A 511 5.20 17.20 -20.46
CA ARG A 511 4.02 18.04 -20.35
C ARG A 511 3.02 17.44 -19.38
N SER A 512 2.16 18.28 -18.82
CA SER A 512 1.00 17.83 -18.07
C SER A 512 -0.22 17.65 -18.98
N ALA A 513 -1.20 16.87 -18.54
CA ALA A 513 -2.48 16.73 -19.26
C ALA A 513 -3.20 18.08 -19.42
N ILE A 514 -3.12 18.96 -18.41
CA ILE A 514 -3.71 20.30 -18.44
C ILE A 514 -3.07 21.15 -19.56
N GLU A 515 -1.74 21.10 -19.72
CA GLU A 515 -1.04 21.83 -20.76
C GLU A 515 -1.37 21.28 -22.16
N LEU A 516 -1.38 19.95 -22.33
CA LEU A 516 -1.74 19.33 -23.61
C LEU A 516 -3.16 19.68 -24.01
N LEU A 517 -4.12 19.64 -23.07
CA LEU A 517 -5.50 20.02 -23.35
C LEU A 517 -5.66 21.53 -23.60
N GLY A 518 -4.93 22.38 -22.90
CA GLY A 518 -4.87 23.82 -23.17
C GLY A 518 -4.43 24.11 -24.59
N PHE A 519 -3.42 23.41 -25.10
CA PHE A 519 -2.99 23.47 -26.48
C PHE A 519 -4.09 23.00 -27.45
N LEU A 520 -4.73 21.85 -27.18
CA LEU A 520 -5.84 21.35 -28.01
C LEU A 520 -7.05 22.31 -27.99
N ALA A 521 -7.28 23.03 -26.89
CA ALA A 521 -8.29 24.06 -26.77
C ALA A 521 -7.94 25.34 -27.57
N GLY A 522 -6.73 25.45 -28.11
CA GLY A 522 -6.30 26.55 -28.96
C GLY A 522 -5.49 27.65 -28.24
N GLN A 523 -4.96 27.35 -27.07
CA GLN A 523 -4.04 28.28 -26.38
C GLN A 523 -2.63 28.11 -26.94
N ASN A 524 -1.96 29.22 -27.22
CA ASN A 524 -0.56 29.20 -27.62
C ASN A 524 0.31 29.11 -26.37
N GLU A 525 1.20 28.10 -26.31
CA GLU A 525 2.15 27.86 -25.21
C GLU A 525 1.50 27.89 -23.82
N PRO A 526 0.48 27.06 -23.56
CA PRO A 526 -0.19 27.05 -22.28
C PRO A 526 0.77 26.61 -21.19
N THR A 527 0.79 27.33 -20.06
CA THR A 527 1.55 26.96 -18.87
C THR A 527 0.62 26.39 -17.81
N GLY A 528 1.01 25.32 -17.14
CA GLY A 528 0.19 24.71 -16.09
C GLY A 528 -0.18 25.72 -14.99
N HIS A 529 0.77 26.55 -14.55
CA HIS A 529 0.50 27.62 -13.58
C HIS A 529 -0.60 28.58 -14.06
N GLY A 530 -0.44 29.12 -15.28
CA GLY A 530 -1.40 30.10 -15.80
C GLY A 530 -2.81 29.51 -15.98
N LEU A 531 -2.91 28.23 -16.38
CA LEU A 531 -4.19 27.53 -16.53
C LEU A 531 -4.91 27.36 -15.18
N VAL A 532 -4.21 26.89 -14.16
CA VAL A 532 -4.76 26.66 -12.82
C VAL A 532 -5.11 28.00 -12.15
N GLU A 533 -4.20 28.98 -12.17
CA GLU A 533 -4.42 30.30 -11.58
C GLU A 533 -5.61 31.02 -12.23
N ASN A 534 -5.68 31.06 -13.57
CA ASN A 534 -6.78 31.69 -14.30
C ASN A 534 -8.13 31.02 -14.00
N TYR A 535 -8.15 29.69 -13.91
CA TYR A 535 -9.37 28.98 -13.52
C TYR A 535 -9.84 29.44 -12.14
N TRP A 536 -8.98 29.43 -11.13
CA TRP A 536 -9.35 29.81 -9.77
C TRP A 536 -9.63 31.30 -9.62
N LYS A 537 -8.95 32.15 -10.38
CA LYS A 537 -9.25 33.57 -10.48
C LYS A 537 -10.66 33.82 -11.03
N SER A 538 -11.12 33.00 -11.97
CA SER A 538 -12.48 33.08 -12.50
C SER A 538 -13.55 32.64 -11.49
N LYS A 539 -13.17 31.86 -10.47
CA LYS A 539 -14.08 31.35 -9.42
C LYS A 539 -14.06 32.19 -8.16
N HIS A 540 -13.00 32.99 -7.93
CA HIS A 540 -12.90 33.86 -6.78
C HIS A 540 -13.54 35.22 -7.09
N SER A 541 -14.55 35.60 -6.32
CA SER A 541 -15.29 36.85 -6.54
C SER A 541 -14.72 38.02 -5.75
N GLY A 542 -13.72 37.82 -4.88
CA GLY A 542 -13.11 38.88 -4.05
C GLY A 542 -12.09 39.71 -4.81
N ALA A 543 -11.83 40.95 -4.35
CA ALA A 543 -10.78 41.83 -4.88
C ALA A 543 -9.36 41.40 -4.38
N ASP A 544 -9.27 40.45 -3.47
CA ASP A 544 -8.09 40.04 -2.73
C ASP A 544 -7.50 38.67 -3.25
N PHE A 545 -7.69 38.39 -4.54
CA PHE A 545 -7.29 37.13 -5.14
C PHE A 545 -5.84 36.74 -4.82
N ASP A 546 -4.89 37.65 -4.94
CA ASP A 546 -3.47 37.34 -4.73
C ASP A 546 -3.17 36.88 -3.29
N LEU A 547 -3.82 37.51 -2.30
CA LEU A 547 -3.66 37.10 -0.90
C LEU A 547 -4.34 35.74 -0.64
N TRP A 548 -5.55 35.57 -1.15
CA TRP A 548 -6.30 34.31 -1.06
C TRP A 548 -5.56 33.16 -1.74
N TRP A 549 -4.98 33.44 -2.93
CA TRP A 549 -4.22 32.43 -3.68
C TRP A 549 -2.97 31.99 -2.91
N ARG A 550 -2.16 32.95 -2.40
CA ARG A 550 -1.00 32.62 -1.56
C ARG A 550 -1.35 31.79 -0.34
N LYS A 551 -2.44 32.13 0.35
CA LYS A 551 -2.93 31.35 1.50
C LYS A 551 -3.32 29.93 1.08
N SER A 552 -4.01 29.78 -0.05
CA SER A 552 -4.40 28.47 -0.58
C SER A 552 -3.19 27.61 -0.97
N LEU A 553 -2.15 28.21 -1.53
CA LEU A 553 -0.89 27.54 -1.84
C LEU A 553 -0.13 27.13 -0.57
N GLU A 554 -0.04 28.00 0.43
CA GLU A 554 0.60 27.69 1.72
C GLU A 554 -0.09 26.53 2.43
N GLN A 555 -1.41 26.53 2.47
CA GLN A 555 -2.20 25.48 3.10
C GLN A 555 -2.24 24.19 2.26
N GLY A 556 -2.18 24.31 0.94
CA GLY A 556 -2.31 23.24 -0.03
C GLY A 556 -3.75 22.87 -0.40
N TRP A 557 -4.76 23.60 0.09
CA TRP A 557 -6.17 23.38 -0.27
C TRP A 557 -6.96 24.70 -0.30
N ILE A 558 -8.13 24.64 -0.90
CA ILE A 558 -9.06 25.76 -0.99
C ILE A 558 -10.18 25.56 0.03
N GLU A 559 -10.26 26.46 0.99
CA GLU A 559 -11.28 26.45 2.02
C GLU A 559 -12.70 26.54 1.42
N GLY A 560 -13.66 25.83 2.03
CA GLY A 560 -15.06 25.87 1.62
C GLY A 560 -15.40 25.05 0.37
N THR A 561 -14.46 24.30 -0.19
CA THR A 561 -14.70 23.47 -1.40
C THR A 561 -15.14 22.04 -1.10
N GLY A 562 -15.22 21.66 0.17
CA GLY A 562 -15.77 20.35 0.58
C GLY A 562 -17.16 20.12 -0.01
N ALA A 563 -17.46 18.87 -0.35
CA ALA A 563 -18.73 18.51 -0.99
C ALA A 563 -19.92 18.78 -0.05
N SER A 564 -20.91 19.50 -0.54
CA SER A 564 -22.12 19.79 0.22
C SER A 564 -22.98 18.53 0.35
N PRO A 565 -23.52 18.23 1.55
CA PRO A 565 -24.44 17.12 1.72
C PRO A 565 -25.69 17.26 0.85
N LYS A 566 -26.03 16.18 0.15
CA LYS A 566 -27.19 16.07 -0.74
C LYS A 566 -28.23 15.16 -0.12
N GLN A 567 -29.46 15.62 -0.05
CA GLN A 567 -30.60 14.80 0.39
C GLN A 567 -31.10 13.98 -0.81
N VAL A 568 -31.08 12.66 -0.67
CA VAL A 568 -31.62 11.72 -1.67
C VAL A 568 -32.52 10.72 -0.98
N GLY A 569 -33.64 10.39 -1.62
CA GLY A 569 -34.59 9.38 -1.14
C GLY A 569 -34.55 8.13 -2.01
N LEU A 570 -34.79 6.98 -1.42
CA LEU A 570 -34.92 5.71 -2.14
C LEU A 570 -36.12 5.82 -3.11
N LYS A 571 -35.86 5.55 -4.39
CA LYS A 571 -36.90 5.42 -5.42
C LYS A 571 -37.36 3.99 -5.56
N ASN A 572 -36.51 3.02 -5.25
CA ASN A 572 -36.80 1.60 -5.31
C ASN A 572 -36.15 0.92 -4.11
N ALA A 573 -36.86 -0.04 -3.50
CA ALA A 573 -36.32 -0.90 -2.44
C ALA A 573 -36.20 -2.38 -2.88
N ASN A 574 -36.83 -2.73 -4.01
CA ASN A 574 -36.79 -4.07 -4.58
C ASN A 574 -35.86 -4.09 -5.80
N PHE A 575 -34.69 -4.62 -5.65
CA PHE A 575 -33.69 -4.74 -6.69
C PHE A 575 -33.67 -6.14 -7.26
N ALA A 576 -33.69 -6.25 -8.60
CA ALA A 576 -33.51 -7.54 -9.27
C ALA A 576 -32.16 -8.13 -8.91
N PRO A 577 -32.05 -9.47 -8.75
CA PRO A 577 -30.75 -10.11 -8.56
C PRO A 577 -29.81 -9.82 -9.73
N SER A 578 -28.51 -9.72 -9.42
CA SER A 578 -27.49 -9.72 -10.47
C SER A 578 -27.58 -11.05 -11.25
N ALA A 579 -27.16 -11.04 -12.51
CA ALA A 579 -27.02 -12.31 -13.25
C ALA A 579 -26.05 -13.21 -12.47
N ALA A 580 -26.59 -14.29 -11.89
CA ALA A 580 -25.80 -15.15 -10.99
C ALA A 580 -24.60 -15.74 -11.75
N PRO A 581 -23.38 -15.73 -11.16
CA PRO A 581 -22.36 -16.68 -11.56
C PRO A 581 -22.95 -18.08 -11.39
N ALA A 582 -22.63 -19.00 -12.30
CA ALA A 582 -23.21 -20.33 -12.35
C ALA A 582 -23.33 -20.97 -10.97
N ALA A 583 -24.54 -21.23 -10.52
CA ALA A 583 -24.83 -21.92 -9.28
C ALA A 583 -24.25 -23.34 -9.35
N GLY A 584 -23.46 -23.76 -8.38
CA GLY A 584 -22.93 -25.11 -8.28
C GLY A 584 -21.52 -25.19 -7.67
N ASP A 585 -20.90 -26.34 -7.78
CA ASP A 585 -19.54 -26.65 -7.30
C ASP A 585 -18.42 -26.00 -8.13
N ALA A 586 -18.74 -25.07 -9.05
CA ALA A 586 -17.75 -24.36 -9.85
C ALA A 586 -16.82 -23.51 -8.95
N ILE A 587 -15.52 -23.59 -9.24
CA ILE A 587 -14.53 -22.75 -8.59
C ILE A 587 -14.71 -21.31 -9.09
N GLU A 588 -14.81 -20.38 -8.16
CA GLU A 588 -14.87 -18.95 -8.43
C GLU A 588 -13.46 -18.35 -8.49
N ILE A 589 -13.18 -17.47 -9.47
CA ILE A 589 -11.99 -16.64 -9.53
C ILE A 589 -12.35 -15.19 -9.18
N ASN A 590 -11.60 -14.60 -8.25
CA ASN A 590 -11.69 -13.18 -7.88
C ASN A 590 -10.49 -12.43 -8.43
N PHE A 591 -10.73 -11.30 -9.08
CA PHE A 591 -9.72 -10.35 -9.53
C PHE A 591 -9.66 -9.18 -8.56
N ARG A 592 -8.48 -8.94 -7.97
CA ARG A 592 -8.23 -7.82 -7.05
C ARG A 592 -7.06 -6.99 -7.56
N PHE A 593 -7.06 -5.69 -7.26
CA PHE A 593 -5.83 -4.94 -7.44
C PHE A 593 -4.74 -5.49 -6.50
N ASP A 594 -3.48 -5.38 -6.93
CA ASP A 594 -2.39 -5.84 -6.10
C ASP A 594 -2.17 -4.88 -4.91
N PRO A 595 -2.03 -5.38 -3.67
CA PRO A 595 -1.85 -4.53 -2.50
C PRO A 595 -0.56 -3.70 -2.53
N SER A 596 0.41 -3.99 -3.41
CA SER A 596 1.68 -3.27 -3.50
C SER A 596 1.76 -2.40 -4.75
N ILE A 597 1.48 -2.94 -5.94
CA ILE A 597 1.67 -2.24 -7.22
C ILE A 597 0.37 -1.78 -7.89
N TYR A 598 -0.76 -1.92 -7.18
CA TYR A 598 -2.11 -1.52 -7.59
C TYR A 598 -2.57 -2.23 -8.88
N ASP A 599 -2.78 -1.50 -9.95
CA ASP A 599 -3.20 -2.01 -11.28
C ASP A 599 -2.01 -2.24 -12.24
N GLY A 600 -0.78 -2.04 -11.76
CA GLY A 600 0.45 -2.15 -12.55
C GLY A 600 1.09 -0.81 -12.92
N ARG A 601 0.45 0.33 -12.59
CA ARG A 601 1.05 1.65 -12.78
C ARG A 601 2.29 1.87 -11.92
N PHE A 602 2.40 1.16 -10.79
CA PHE A 602 3.56 1.19 -9.89
C PHE A 602 4.51 0.01 -10.08
N ALA A 603 4.38 -0.75 -11.16
CA ALA A 603 5.19 -1.96 -11.38
C ALA A 603 6.71 -1.67 -11.41
N ASN A 604 7.16 -0.48 -11.85
CA ASN A 604 8.57 -0.11 -11.86
C ASN A 604 9.07 0.48 -10.54
N ASN A 605 8.19 0.64 -9.52
CA ASN A 605 8.59 1.14 -8.22
C ASN A 605 9.17 0.01 -7.36
N GLY A 606 10.49 -0.01 -7.19
CA GLY A 606 11.21 -1.07 -6.47
C GLY A 606 10.81 -1.16 -4.99
N TRP A 607 10.45 -0.06 -4.34
CA TRP A 607 9.98 -0.08 -2.95
C TRP A 607 8.65 -0.84 -2.84
N LEU A 608 7.72 -0.60 -3.75
CA LEU A 608 6.42 -1.27 -3.76
C LEU A 608 6.52 -2.73 -4.22
N GLN A 609 7.40 -3.04 -5.19
CA GLN A 609 7.66 -4.41 -5.59
C GLN A 609 8.20 -5.27 -4.44
N GLU A 610 9.10 -4.71 -3.62
CA GLU A 610 9.72 -5.43 -2.50
C GLU A 610 8.91 -5.33 -1.21
N LEU A 611 7.87 -4.48 -1.14
CA LEU A 611 7.00 -4.36 0.02
C LEU A 611 6.27 -5.68 0.28
N PRO A 612 6.44 -6.29 1.46
CA PRO A 612 5.71 -7.50 1.79
C PRO A 612 4.20 -7.23 1.81
N LYS A 613 3.42 -8.02 1.07
CA LYS A 613 1.96 -7.87 1.03
C LYS A 613 1.35 -8.14 2.42
N PRO A 614 0.32 -7.42 2.85
CA PRO A 614 -0.18 -7.47 4.23
C PRO A 614 -0.51 -8.86 4.74
N MET A 615 -1.20 -9.68 3.95
CA MET A 615 -1.68 -10.99 4.38
C MET A 615 -0.67 -12.11 4.12
N THR A 616 -0.06 -12.13 2.93
CA THR A 616 0.77 -13.23 2.46
C THR A 616 2.25 -13.08 2.77
N LYS A 617 2.72 -11.85 3.04
CA LYS A 617 4.15 -11.49 3.12
C LYS A 617 4.96 -11.79 1.86
N LEU A 618 4.28 -12.04 0.75
CA LEU A 618 4.90 -12.20 -0.56
C LEU A 618 5.36 -10.86 -1.13
N THR A 619 6.39 -10.93 -1.94
CA THR A 619 6.95 -9.80 -2.70
C THR A 619 7.18 -10.21 -4.15
N TRP A 620 7.21 -9.25 -5.07
CA TRP A 620 7.64 -9.45 -6.47
C TRP A 620 6.75 -10.36 -7.33
N ASP A 621 5.63 -10.90 -6.82
CA ASP A 621 4.77 -11.86 -7.52
C ASP A 621 3.29 -11.71 -7.18
N ASN A 622 2.45 -12.32 -8.02
CA ASN A 622 1.00 -12.46 -7.85
C ASN A 622 0.54 -13.91 -8.04
N PRO A 623 0.69 -14.78 -7.04
CA PRO A 623 0.21 -16.15 -7.11
C PRO A 623 -1.32 -16.23 -7.07
N VAL A 624 -1.85 -17.41 -7.40
CA VAL A 624 -3.21 -17.82 -7.06
C VAL A 624 -3.29 -18.03 -5.54
N LEU A 625 -4.15 -17.30 -4.86
CA LEU A 625 -4.49 -17.55 -3.47
C LEU A 625 -5.65 -18.55 -3.40
N MET A 626 -5.55 -19.56 -2.55
CA MET A 626 -6.63 -20.55 -2.34
C MET A 626 -6.69 -21.00 -0.90
N SER A 627 -7.84 -21.58 -0.52
CA SER A 627 -8.06 -22.09 0.83
C SER A 627 -7.22 -23.33 1.14
N PRO A 628 -6.87 -23.55 2.41
CA PRO A 628 -6.23 -24.80 2.85
C PRO A 628 -7.09 -26.05 2.54
N ALA A 629 -8.41 -25.94 2.71
CA ALA A 629 -9.34 -27.04 2.43
C ALA A 629 -9.36 -27.43 0.95
N MET A 630 -9.41 -26.44 0.05
CA MET A 630 -9.38 -26.69 -1.39
C MET A 630 -8.03 -27.26 -1.82
N ALA A 631 -6.92 -26.67 -1.35
CA ALA A 631 -5.58 -27.15 -1.64
C ALA A 631 -5.39 -28.61 -1.22
N GLY A 632 -5.86 -28.97 -0.02
CA GLY A 632 -5.83 -30.35 0.50
C GLY A 632 -6.59 -31.32 -0.39
N ARG A 633 -7.82 -30.99 -0.81
CA ARG A 633 -8.62 -31.85 -1.72
C ARG A 633 -7.95 -32.06 -3.09
N MET A 634 -7.27 -31.02 -3.60
CA MET A 634 -6.62 -31.06 -4.91
C MET A 634 -5.16 -31.57 -4.86
N GLY A 635 -4.63 -31.85 -3.68
CA GLY A 635 -3.23 -32.24 -3.50
C GLY A 635 -2.23 -31.17 -3.95
N ILE A 636 -2.59 -29.88 -3.77
CA ILE A 636 -1.78 -28.73 -4.13
C ILE A 636 -1.03 -28.21 -2.89
N GLN A 637 0.22 -27.81 -3.07
CA GLN A 637 1.04 -27.15 -2.06
C GLN A 637 1.39 -25.73 -2.51
N SER A 638 1.76 -24.86 -1.56
CA SER A 638 2.31 -23.53 -1.90
C SER A 638 3.53 -23.70 -2.81
N MET A 639 3.63 -22.80 -3.81
CA MET A 639 4.64 -22.83 -4.88
C MET A 639 4.43 -23.88 -5.98
N ASP A 640 3.44 -24.77 -5.89
CA ASP A 640 3.04 -25.57 -7.06
C ASP A 640 2.48 -24.66 -8.15
N MET A 641 2.70 -25.05 -9.42
CA MET A 641 2.07 -24.37 -10.54
C MET A 641 0.73 -25.00 -10.87
N VAL A 642 -0.25 -24.15 -11.17
CA VAL A 642 -1.57 -24.58 -11.65
C VAL A 642 -1.90 -23.88 -12.95
N ARG A 643 -2.64 -24.56 -13.82
CA ARG A 643 -3.28 -23.94 -14.98
C ARG A 643 -4.68 -23.51 -14.61
N VAL A 644 -4.93 -22.22 -14.71
CA VAL A 644 -6.25 -21.59 -14.56
C VAL A 644 -6.81 -21.35 -15.94
N GLU A 645 -7.96 -21.95 -16.26
CA GLU A 645 -8.68 -21.75 -17.53
C GLU A 645 -9.95 -20.95 -17.28
N ALA A 646 -10.04 -19.77 -17.86
CA ALA A 646 -11.22 -18.91 -17.78
C ALA A 646 -12.38 -19.44 -18.61
N GLY A 647 -13.58 -18.94 -18.39
CA GLY A 647 -14.79 -19.33 -19.12
C GLY A 647 -14.70 -19.12 -20.62
N ASN A 648 -13.95 -18.14 -21.09
CA ASN A 648 -13.70 -17.82 -22.52
C ASN A 648 -12.64 -18.72 -23.17
N GLY A 649 -12.08 -19.71 -22.45
CA GLY A 649 -11.02 -20.61 -22.94
C GLY A 649 -9.61 -20.07 -22.87
N THR A 650 -9.41 -18.83 -22.44
CA THR A 650 -8.07 -18.30 -22.15
C THR A 650 -7.52 -18.99 -20.91
N HIS A 651 -6.25 -19.36 -20.94
CA HIS A 651 -5.60 -19.98 -19.79
C HIS A 651 -4.29 -19.27 -19.41
N LEU A 652 -3.92 -19.44 -18.13
CA LEU A 652 -2.67 -18.92 -17.59
C LEU A 652 -2.11 -19.91 -16.56
N ASP A 653 -0.80 -20.17 -16.61
CA ASP A 653 -0.10 -21.01 -15.65
C ASP A 653 0.44 -20.11 -14.54
N LEU A 654 -0.01 -20.34 -13.31
CA LEU A 654 0.26 -19.51 -12.14
C LEU A 654 0.79 -20.33 -10.96
N PRO A 655 1.70 -19.80 -10.13
CA PRO A 655 2.05 -20.41 -8.85
C PRO A 655 0.92 -20.26 -7.85
N VAL A 656 0.88 -21.14 -6.88
CA VAL A 656 -0.12 -21.14 -5.81
C VAL A 656 0.50 -20.67 -4.51
N TRP A 657 -0.27 -19.92 -3.74
CA TRP A 657 -0.05 -19.66 -2.32
C TRP A 657 -1.30 -20.07 -1.53
N ILE A 658 -1.13 -20.95 -0.56
CA ILE A 658 -2.23 -21.37 0.29
C ILE A 658 -2.41 -20.33 1.39
N GLN A 659 -3.57 -19.68 1.38
CA GLN A 659 -3.89 -18.58 2.27
C GLN A 659 -4.92 -19.01 3.32
N ALA A 660 -4.50 -18.97 4.58
CA ALA A 660 -5.40 -19.21 5.69
C ALA A 660 -6.57 -18.21 5.70
N GLY A 661 -7.77 -18.71 6.00
CA GLY A 661 -8.98 -17.90 5.99
C GLY A 661 -9.54 -17.54 4.62
N HIS A 662 -8.96 -18.04 3.53
CA HIS A 662 -9.53 -17.89 2.18
C HIS A 662 -10.79 -18.76 2.03
N PRO A 663 -11.87 -18.26 1.37
CA PRO A 663 -13.08 -19.04 1.15
C PRO A 663 -12.83 -20.32 0.36
N ASP A 664 -13.59 -21.35 0.68
CA ASP A 664 -13.51 -22.61 -0.06
C ASP A 664 -14.12 -22.48 -1.46
N GLN A 665 -13.66 -23.32 -2.40
CA GLN A 665 -14.06 -23.29 -3.81
C GLN A 665 -13.95 -21.87 -4.46
N SER A 666 -13.02 -21.08 -4.00
CA SER A 666 -12.69 -19.78 -4.56
C SER A 666 -11.17 -19.63 -4.67
N ILE A 667 -10.73 -18.89 -5.67
CA ILE A 667 -9.35 -18.46 -5.84
C ILE A 667 -9.30 -16.95 -6.03
N THR A 668 -8.22 -16.33 -5.56
CA THR A 668 -7.98 -14.90 -5.80
C THR A 668 -6.68 -14.72 -6.57
N VAL A 669 -6.70 -13.85 -7.58
CA VAL A 669 -5.53 -13.42 -8.33
C VAL A 669 -5.42 -11.89 -8.30
N ALA A 670 -4.20 -11.40 -8.08
CA ALA A 670 -3.93 -9.97 -8.13
C ALA A 670 -3.61 -9.52 -9.55
N LEU A 671 -4.12 -8.34 -9.92
CA LEU A 671 -3.85 -7.64 -11.16
C LEU A 671 -2.52 -6.87 -11.07
N GLY A 672 -2.01 -6.33 -12.18
CA GLY A 672 -0.91 -5.36 -12.18
C GLY A 672 0.48 -5.92 -12.46
N TYR A 673 0.65 -7.24 -12.46
CA TYR A 673 1.91 -7.91 -12.79
C TYR A 673 2.00 -8.37 -14.25
N GLY A 674 3.16 -8.90 -14.65
CA GLY A 674 3.38 -9.41 -16.00
C GLY A 674 3.47 -8.31 -17.06
N ARG A 675 3.93 -7.11 -16.67
CA ARG A 675 4.22 -5.99 -17.58
C ARG A 675 5.41 -6.33 -18.49
N GLU A 676 5.34 -5.92 -19.71
CA GLU A 676 6.43 -6.08 -20.70
C GLU A 676 7.23 -4.80 -20.86
N ARG A 677 6.60 -3.65 -20.63
CA ARG A 677 7.18 -2.31 -20.81
C ARG A 677 6.89 -1.40 -19.60
N ALA A 678 7.26 -1.84 -18.41
CA ALA A 678 7.15 -1.02 -17.20
C ALA A 678 8.45 -0.30 -16.82
N GLY A 679 9.58 -0.81 -17.29
CA GLY A 679 10.93 -0.42 -16.89
C GLY A 679 11.72 -1.59 -16.33
N ARG A 680 13.00 -1.36 -15.98
CA ARG A 680 13.96 -2.41 -15.59
C ARG A 680 13.57 -3.18 -14.32
N VAL A 681 12.79 -2.56 -13.44
CA VAL A 681 12.31 -3.18 -12.20
C VAL A 681 11.05 -4.00 -12.45
N GLY A 682 10.10 -3.45 -13.24
CA GLY A 682 8.77 -4.02 -13.41
C GLY A 682 8.64 -5.04 -14.54
N ASN A 683 9.54 -5.03 -15.53
CA ASN A 683 9.46 -5.91 -16.68
C ASN A 683 9.57 -7.38 -16.28
N ALA A 684 8.65 -8.19 -16.79
CA ALA A 684 8.61 -9.65 -16.60
C ALA A 684 8.51 -10.11 -15.12
N GLN A 685 8.08 -9.25 -14.21
CA GLN A 685 7.76 -9.65 -12.83
C GLN A 685 6.34 -10.20 -12.77
N GLY A 686 6.18 -11.36 -12.11
CA GLY A 686 4.86 -12.00 -11.94
C GLY A 686 4.16 -12.37 -13.26
N PHE A 687 2.83 -12.32 -13.27
CA PHE A 687 1.98 -12.86 -14.35
C PHE A 687 0.87 -11.87 -14.70
N ASN A 688 0.62 -11.67 -16.00
CA ASN A 688 -0.46 -10.79 -16.47
C ASN A 688 -1.84 -11.47 -16.36
N THR A 689 -2.50 -11.26 -15.23
CA THR A 689 -3.81 -11.82 -14.93
C THR A 689 -4.98 -11.08 -15.59
N TYR A 690 -4.76 -9.90 -16.18
CA TYR A 690 -5.76 -9.23 -17.04
C TYR A 690 -6.19 -10.12 -18.21
N ARG A 691 -5.32 -11.02 -18.67
CA ARG A 691 -5.65 -11.99 -19.74
C ARG A 691 -6.76 -12.98 -19.39
N LEU A 692 -7.05 -13.17 -18.10
CA LEU A 692 -8.16 -14.02 -17.63
C LEU A 692 -9.47 -13.24 -17.43
N ARG A 693 -9.38 -11.91 -17.40
CA ARG A 693 -10.47 -11.00 -17.09
C ARG A 693 -11.27 -10.66 -18.34
N THR A 694 -12.60 -10.75 -18.24
CA THR A 694 -13.53 -10.41 -19.33
C THR A 694 -14.39 -9.20 -18.99
N SER A 695 -14.92 -8.54 -20.01
CA SER A 695 -15.70 -7.31 -19.86
C SER A 695 -17.04 -7.50 -19.16
N ASP A 696 -17.64 -8.69 -19.26
CA ASP A 696 -18.89 -9.07 -18.60
C ASP A 696 -18.71 -9.49 -17.14
N ALA A 697 -17.49 -9.89 -16.75
CA ALA A 697 -17.16 -10.35 -15.42
C ALA A 697 -15.82 -9.75 -14.91
N PRO A 698 -15.76 -8.43 -14.72
CA PRO A 698 -14.50 -7.73 -14.47
C PRO A 698 -13.87 -7.99 -13.11
N TYR A 699 -14.65 -8.49 -12.14
CA TYR A 699 -14.17 -8.63 -10.78
C TYR A 699 -14.21 -10.05 -10.23
N PHE A 700 -15.14 -10.88 -10.68
CA PHE A 700 -15.19 -12.31 -10.36
C PHE A 700 -15.99 -13.07 -11.40
N SER A 701 -15.62 -14.34 -11.61
CA SER A 701 -16.29 -15.24 -12.52
C SER A 701 -16.07 -16.70 -12.11
N SER A 702 -16.66 -17.66 -12.83
CA SER A 702 -16.34 -19.08 -12.67
C SER A 702 -15.17 -19.46 -13.57
N VAL A 703 -14.22 -20.28 -13.07
CA VAL A 703 -13.21 -20.90 -13.91
C VAL A 703 -13.74 -22.16 -14.55
N ARG A 704 -13.33 -22.41 -15.80
CA ARG A 704 -13.66 -23.64 -16.53
C ARG A 704 -12.93 -24.83 -15.94
N SER A 705 -11.64 -24.65 -15.63
CA SER A 705 -10.83 -25.70 -15.00
C SER A 705 -9.66 -25.11 -14.19
N LEU A 706 -9.26 -25.83 -13.15
CA LEU A 706 -8.05 -25.58 -12.37
C LEU A 706 -7.27 -26.88 -12.29
N THR A 707 -6.10 -26.94 -12.92
CA THR A 707 -5.32 -28.17 -13.07
C THR A 707 -3.93 -28.00 -12.49
N LYS A 708 -3.52 -28.89 -11.57
CA LYS A 708 -2.15 -28.92 -11.04
C LYS A 708 -1.17 -29.34 -12.15
N LEU A 709 -0.07 -28.61 -12.25
CA LEU A 709 1.05 -28.91 -13.15
C LEU A 709 2.17 -29.63 -12.40
N SER A 710 3.04 -30.35 -13.12
CA SER A 710 4.18 -31.08 -12.54
C SER A 710 5.41 -30.21 -12.24
N ARG A 711 5.27 -28.90 -12.22
CA ARG A 711 6.36 -27.92 -11.97
C ARG A 711 6.03 -27.00 -10.82
N SER A 712 7.05 -26.48 -10.17
CA SER A 712 6.94 -25.48 -9.10
C SER A 712 7.59 -24.17 -9.51
N TYR A 713 7.24 -23.09 -8.79
CA TYR A 713 7.78 -21.75 -8.98
C TYR A 713 8.08 -21.13 -7.61
N LEU A 714 9.31 -20.65 -7.42
CA LEU A 714 9.76 -20.10 -6.15
C LEU A 714 9.21 -18.69 -5.96
N LEU A 715 8.37 -18.54 -4.94
CA LEU A 715 7.81 -17.26 -4.51
C LEU A 715 8.71 -16.63 -3.45
N ALA A 716 8.95 -15.32 -3.57
CA ALA A 716 9.72 -14.57 -2.60
C ALA A 716 8.82 -14.13 -1.44
N THR A 717 9.16 -14.56 -0.22
CA THR A 717 8.42 -14.21 0.99
C THR A 717 9.34 -13.74 2.11
N THR A 718 8.86 -12.82 2.92
CA THR A 718 9.53 -12.38 4.16
C THR A 718 9.07 -13.15 5.39
N GLN A 719 8.26 -14.18 5.22
CA GLN A 719 7.70 -15.02 6.29
C GLN A 719 8.72 -16.07 6.74
N GLY A 720 9.72 -15.74 7.49
CA GLY A 720 10.77 -16.69 7.80
C GLY A 720 11.57 -16.33 9.05
N TYR A 721 10.88 -15.92 10.12
CA TYR A 721 11.53 -15.63 11.40
C TYR A 721 11.44 -16.84 12.33
N GLN A 722 12.40 -16.93 13.24
CA GLN A 722 12.44 -17.95 14.27
C GLN A 722 11.20 -17.89 15.16
N THR A 723 10.77 -19.06 15.69
CA THR A 723 9.72 -19.12 16.71
C THR A 723 10.18 -18.45 18.01
N MET A 724 9.23 -17.91 18.75
CA MET A 724 9.47 -17.38 20.09
C MET A 724 9.23 -18.41 21.18
N ASP A 725 8.76 -19.61 20.80
CA ASP A 725 8.46 -20.67 21.74
C ASP A 725 9.75 -21.31 22.28
N VAL A 726 9.72 -21.75 23.53
CA VAL A 726 10.81 -22.44 24.20
C VAL A 726 10.28 -23.79 24.76
N GLY A 727 10.67 -24.87 24.12
CA GLY A 727 10.10 -26.18 24.44
C GLY A 727 8.58 -26.20 24.23
N ASP A 728 7.84 -26.60 25.26
CA ASP A 728 6.38 -26.61 25.25
C ASP A 728 5.74 -25.27 25.68
N GLN A 729 6.56 -24.28 26.03
CA GLN A 729 6.06 -22.95 26.44
C GLN A 729 5.86 -22.04 25.22
N GLN A 730 4.62 -21.70 24.95
CA GLN A 730 4.27 -20.72 23.95
C GLN A 730 4.44 -19.30 24.49
N ARG A 731 5.08 -18.42 23.72
CA ARG A 731 5.22 -17.01 24.01
C ARG A 731 4.40 -16.20 22.99
N PRO A 732 3.15 -15.83 23.30
CA PRO A 732 2.33 -15.11 22.37
C PRO A 732 2.96 -13.72 22.07
N ALA A 733 3.29 -13.49 20.82
CA ALA A 733 3.81 -12.19 20.38
C ALA A 733 2.72 -11.11 20.47
N VAL A 734 1.51 -11.45 20.04
CA VAL A 734 0.34 -10.58 20.12
C VAL A 734 -0.51 -11.04 21.30
N ARG A 735 -0.82 -10.11 22.20
CA ARG A 735 -1.71 -10.38 23.32
C ARG A 735 -3.10 -9.88 22.99
N VAL A 736 -4.10 -10.73 23.13
CA VAL A 736 -5.49 -10.47 22.76
C VAL A 736 -6.41 -10.82 23.91
N LYS A 737 -7.38 -9.94 24.19
CA LYS A 737 -8.51 -10.20 25.09
C LYS A 737 -9.81 -9.79 24.42
N ASP A 738 -10.91 -10.42 24.80
CA ASP A 738 -12.22 -9.92 24.46
C ASP A 738 -12.59 -8.75 25.40
N LEU A 739 -13.47 -7.86 24.98
CA LEU A 739 -13.79 -6.61 25.69
C LEU A 739 -14.35 -6.86 27.10
N GLU A 740 -15.14 -7.92 27.29
CA GLU A 740 -15.68 -8.29 28.60
C GLU A 740 -14.57 -8.77 29.54
N ASP A 741 -13.65 -9.57 29.04
CA ASP A 741 -12.50 -10.04 29.81
C ASP A 741 -11.57 -8.88 30.15
N PHE A 742 -11.33 -7.98 29.18
CA PHE A 742 -10.55 -6.77 29.42
C PHE A 742 -11.18 -5.88 30.49
N ARG A 743 -12.50 -5.72 30.51
CA ARG A 743 -13.19 -4.95 31.55
C ARG A 743 -13.10 -5.57 32.93
N ARG A 744 -13.10 -6.91 33.00
CA ARG A 744 -12.92 -7.64 34.27
C ARG A 744 -11.48 -7.56 34.77
N GLU A 745 -10.54 -7.75 33.84
CA GLU A 745 -9.12 -7.77 34.13
C GLU A 745 -8.35 -6.99 33.04
N PRO A 746 -8.18 -5.66 33.22
CA PRO A 746 -7.53 -4.81 32.21
C PRO A 746 -6.06 -5.11 31.97
N LYS A 747 -5.39 -5.76 32.95
CA LYS A 747 -3.97 -6.06 32.85
C LYS A 747 -3.75 -7.26 31.93
N PHE A 748 -2.91 -7.07 30.89
CA PHE A 748 -2.36 -8.18 30.14
C PHE A 748 -1.20 -8.72 30.96
N ASP A 749 -1.20 -10.04 31.21
CA ASP A 749 -0.19 -10.69 32.06
C ASP A 749 1.22 -10.29 31.60
N ASP A 750 1.84 -9.49 32.39
CA ASP A 750 3.26 -9.29 32.37
C ASP A 750 3.83 -10.06 33.56
N GLU A 751 4.39 -11.23 33.29
CA GLU A 751 5.44 -11.70 34.14
C GLU A 751 6.56 -10.67 34.03
N ALA A 752 6.49 -9.62 34.86
CA ALA A 752 7.65 -8.78 35.07
C ALA A 752 8.76 -9.74 35.52
N PRO A 753 9.87 -9.82 34.79
CA PRO A 753 10.95 -10.70 35.21
C PRO A 753 11.33 -10.26 36.60
N GLU A 754 11.48 -11.24 37.51
CA GLU A 754 12.19 -11.03 38.75
C GLU A 754 13.45 -10.20 38.44
N PRO A 755 13.86 -9.27 39.34
CA PRO A 755 15.07 -8.47 39.10
C PRO A 755 16.25 -9.42 38.97
N ASN A 756 16.54 -9.87 37.78
CA ASN A 756 17.64 -10.76 37.50
C ASN A 756 18.97 -10.02 37.57
N GLU A 757 19.99 -10.70 38.04
CA GLU A 757 21.36 -10.22 37.95
C GLU A 757 21.67 -9.83 36.51
N THR A 758 22.35 -8.71 36.32
CA THR A 758 22.71 -8.21 34.97
C THR A 758 24.20 -7.93 34.90
N LEU A 759 24.80 -8.20 33.75
CA LEU A 759 26.17 -7.82 33.45
C LEU A 759 26.30 -6.36 33.04
N TYR A 760 25.18 -5.64 32.89
CA TYR A 760 25.20 -4.24 32.51
C TYR A 760 25.45 -3.35 33.72
N PRO A 761 26.35 -2.36 33.59
CA PRO A 761 26.37 -1.29 34.60
C PRO A 761 25.04 -0.55 34.57
N GLY A 762 24.46 -0.30 35.72
CA GLY A 762 23.23 0.48 35.78
C GLY A 762 23.48 1.91 35.28
N PHE A 763 22.65 2.34 34.33
CA PHE A 763 22.62 3.74 33.90
C PHE A 763 21.21 4.27 34.19
N ASP A 764 21.13 5.38 34.92
CA ASP A 764 19.83 6.00 35.17
C ASP A 764 19.50 7.03 34.10
N TYR A 765 18.59 6.61 33.21
CA TYR A 765 18.09 7.48 32.15
C TYR A 765 17.08 8.52 32.66
N LYS A 766 16.58 8.41 33.90
CA LYS A 766 15.60 9.34 34.46
C LYS A 766 16.20 10.70 34.76
N ASP A 767 17.52 10.76 35.05
CA ASP A 767 18.22 11.99 35.31
C ASP A 767 18.51 12.82 34.02
N GLN A 768 18.20 12.28 32.86
CA GLN A 768 18.41 12.97 31.59
C GLN A 768 17.19 13.80 31.19
N PRO A 769 17.38 14.95 30.52
CA PRO A 769 16.27 15.78 30.06
C PRO A 769 15.39 15.03 29.02
N PHE A 770 15.99 14.16 28.25
CA PHE A 770 15.29 13.33 27.27
C PHE A 770 15.60 11.85 27.46
N SER A 771 14.58 11.03 27.31
CA SER A 771 14.68 9.58 27.26
C SER A 771 13.65 9.08 26.27
N TRP A 772 14.11 8.61 25.11
CA TRP A 772 13.21 8.32 23.99
C TRP A 772 12.60 6.93 24.08
N GLY A 773 11.32 6.83 23.76
CA GLY A 773 10.59 5.57 23.68
C GLY A 773 9.46 5.59 22.69
N MET A 774 8.91 4.42 22.40
CA MET A 774 7.82 4.21 21.45
C MET A 774 6.77 3.29 22.05
N ALA A 775 5.51 3.58 21.79
CA ALA A 775 4.38 2.70 22.06
C ALA A 775 3.63 2.42 20.75
N ILE A 776 3.28 1.16 20.51
CA ILE A 776 2.55 0.73 19.32
C ILE A 776 1.23 0.10 19.75
N ASP A 777 0.13 0.73 19.41
CA ASP A 777 -1.22 0.24 19.71
C ASP A 777 -1.68 -0.77 18.67
N LEU A 778 -1.68 -2.07 19.03
CA LEU A 778 -2.10 -3.14 18.12
C LEU A 778 -3.61 -3.11 17.86
N ASN A 779 -4.38 -2.50 18.74
CA ASN A 779 -5.82 -2.34 18.53
C ASN A 779 -6.13 -1.38 17.38
N LYS A 780 -5.32 -0.33 17.23
CA LYS A 780 -5.43 0.67 16.16
C LYS A 780 -4.73 0.25 14.86
N CYS A 781 -3.68 -0.57 14.93
CA CYS A 781 -2.90 -0.95 13.76
C CYS A 781 -3.75 -1.75 12.75
N VAL A 782 -3.86 -1.26 11.52
CA VAL A 782 -4.61 -1.89 10.42
C VAL A 782 -3.73 -2.69 9.45
N GLY A 783 -2.42 -2.83 9.71
CA GLY A 783 -1.51 -3.63 8.88
C GLY A 783 -1.26 -3.08 7.47
N CYS A 784 -1.47 -1.79 7.23
CA CYS A 784 -1.37 -1.17 5.90
C CYS A 784 0.05 -1.06 5.34
N ASN A 785 1.10 -1.36 6.12
CA ASN A 785 2.53 -1.30 5.74
C ASN A 785 3.07 0.08 5.38
N ASN A 786 2.30 1.16 5.54
CA ASN A 786 2.75 2.51 5.20
C ASN A 786 4.00 2.94 5.98
N CYS A 787 4.11 2.54 7.25
CA CYS A 787 5.28 2.76 8.09
C CYS A 787 6.58 2.12 7.53
N ILE A 788 6.47 1.02 6.76
CA ILE A 788 7.63 0.37 6.12
C ILE A 788 8.18 1.27 5.02
N ILE A 789 7.32 1.73 4.10
CA ILE A 789 7.72 2.61 2.98
C ILE A 789 8.21 3.95 3.51
N ALA A 790 7.53 4.55 4.49
CA ALA A 790 7.96 5.80 5.09
C ALA A 790 9.36 5.68 5.73
N CYS A 791 9.64 4.56 6.42
CA CYS A 791 10.97 4.27 6.97
C CYS A 791 12.01 4.07 5.86
N GLN A 792 11.65 3.41 4.77
CA GLN A 792 12.52 3.15 3.64
C GLN A 792 12.94 4.46 2.95
N ALA A 793 11.99 5.34 2.69
CA ALA A 793 12.24 6.65 2.10
C ALA A 793 13.09 7.55 3.01
N GLU A 794 12.76 7.63 4.30
CA GLU A 794 13.46 8.45 5.28
C GLU A 794 14.92 8.05 5.47
N ASN A 795 15.17 6.74 5.55
CA ASN A 795 16.44 6.21 6.02
C ASN A 795 17.33 5.64 4.90
N ASN A 796 17.11 6.00 3.65
CA ASN A 796 17.88 5.52 2.50
C ASN A 796 18.04 3.98 2.47
N ILE A 797 16.95 3.24 2.76
CA ILE A 797 16.99 1.78 2.79
C ILE A 797 16.95 1.26 1.36
N PRO A 798 17.90 0.40 0.93
CA PRO A 798 17.96 -0.08 -0.43
C PRO A 798 16.89 -1.13 -0.76
N VAL A 799 16.61 -1.30 -2.04
CA VAL A 799 15.93 -2.46 -2.62
C VAL A 799 16.98 -3.54 -2.91
N VAL A 800 16.68 -4.78 -2.57
CA VAL A 800 17.64 -5.89 -2.73
C VAL A 800 17.31 -6.82 -3.89
N GLY A 801 16.04 -6.82 -4.34
CA GLY A 801 15.55 -7.65 -5.43
C GLY A 801 15.06 -9.03 -4.98
N LYS A 802 14.26 -9.66 -5.82
CA LYS A 802 13.56 -10.93 -5.57
C LYS A 802 14.47 -12.06 -5.08
N ASP A 803 15.63 -12.26 -5.74
CA ASP A 803 16.59 -13.31 -5.36
C ASP A 803 17.13 -13.11 -3.94
N GLN A 804 17.45 -11.88 -3.56
CA GLN A 804 17.98 -11.60 -2.23
C GLN A 804 16.89 -11.70 -1.15
N VAL A 805 15.65 -11.35 -1.46
CA VAL A 805 14.51 -11.61 -0.55
C VAL A 805 14.34 -13.11 -0.32
N ASN A 806 14.41 -13.94 -1.37
CA ASN A 806 14.39 -15.40 -1.25
C ASN A 806 15.50 -15.98 -0.36
N ARG A 807 16.64 -15.29 -0.31
CA ARG A 807 17.77 -15.63 0.58
C ARG A 807 17.62 -15.06 1.99
N GLY A 808 16.48 -14.42 2.32
CA GLY A 808 16.23 -13.77 3.62
C GLY A 808 17.07 -12.52 3.87
N ARG A 809 17.52 -11.83 2.81
CA ARG A 809 18.42 -10.67 2.88
C ARG A 809 17.73 -9.32 2.65
N HIS A 810 16.41 -9.27 2.81
CA HIS A 810 15.66 -8.01 2.72
C HIS A 810 16.12 -7.00 3.78
N MET A 811 16.07 -5.70 3.45
CA MET A 811 16.70 -4.65 4.24
C MET A 811 15.74 -3.76 5.02
N HIS A 812 14.44 -4.01 5.02
CA HIS A 812 13.48 -3.20 5.79
C HIS A 812 13.82 -3.18 7.28
N TRP A 813 13.98 -1.98 7.86
CA TRP A 813 14.30 -1.80 9.28
C TRP A 813 13.11 -2.07 10.20
N LEU A 814 11.91 -1.89 9.67
CA LEU A 814 10.65 -2.18 10.31
C LEU A 814 9.92 -3.21 9.45
N ARG A 815 9.36 -4.25 10.08
CA ARG A 815 8.47 -5.21 9.44
C ARG A 815 7.11 -5.15 10.13
N VAL A 816 6.07 -5.53 9.43
CA VAL A 816 4.73 -5.76 10.01
C VAL A 816 4.42 -7.23 9.86
N ASP A 817 4.52 -7.97 10.95
CA ASP A 817 4.25 -9.40 10.98
C ASP A 817 2.74 -9.64 11.01
N THR A 818 2.29 -10.77 10.44
CA THR A 818 0.89 -11.22 10.51
C THR A 818 0.85 -12.54 11.24
N TYR A 819 0.06 -12.58 12.32
CA TYR A 819 -0.18 -13.78 13.11
C TYR A 819 -1.61 -14.25 12.89
N TYR A 820 -1.79 -15.55 12.92
CA TYR A 820 -3.08 -16.21 12.84
C TYR A 820 -3.36 -16.96 14.13
N GLN A 821 -4.62 -16.95 14.56
CA GLN A 821 -5.05 -17.63 15.78
C GLN A 821 -6.27 -18.50 15.48
N GLY A 822 -6.31 -19.72 16.01
CA GLY A 822 -7.43 -20.67 15.86
C GLY A 822 -7.38 -21.50 14.58
N ASP A 823 -8.55 -21.86 14.06
CA ASP A 823 -8.71 -22.72 12.89
C ASP A 823 -8.16 -22.10 11.60
N ARG A 824 -7.48 -22.89 10.78
CA ARG A 824 -6.84 -22.46 9.54
C ARG A 824 -7.81 -21.97 8.44
N ASN A 825 -9.07 -22.42 8.49
CA ASN A 825 -10.08 -21.99 7.53
C ASN A 825 -10.80 -20.73 8.00
N HIS A 826 -10.86 -20.50 9.33
CA HIS A 826 -11.52 -19.37 9.95
C HIS A 826 -10.64 -18.69 11.02
N PRO A 827 -9.38 -18.32 10.72
CA PRO A 827 -8.48 -17.78 11.73
C PRO A 827 -8.88 -16.35 12.12
N LYS A 828 -8.65 -15.99 13.37
CA LYS A 828 -8.45 -14.60 13.76
C LYS A 828 -7.07 -14.15 13.26
N MET A 829 -6.95 -12.91 12.82
CA MET A 829 -5.73 -12.38 12.21
C MET A 829 -5.28 -11.13 12.94
N HIS A 830 -3.96 -10.98 13.14
CA HIS A 830 -3.37 -9.92 13.95
C HIS A 830 -2.15 -9.34 13.25
N PHE A 831 -1.99 -8.02 13.32
CA PHE A 831 -0.82 -7.32 12.78
C PHE A 831 0.07 -6.80 13.90
N MET A 832 1.38 -6.97 13.74
CA MET A 832 2.37 -6.48 14.69
C MET A 832 3.53 -5.78 13.98
N PRO A 833 3.61 -4.45 14.03
CA PRO A 833 4.80 -3.72 13.59
C PRO A 833 5.98 -4.00 14.51
N VAL A 834 7.13 -4.39 13.96
CA VAL A 834 8.32 -4.77 14.73
C VAL A 834 9.53 -3.97 14.26
N PRO A 835 9.83 -2.79 14.88
CA PRO A 835 11.08 -2.05 14.71
C PRO A 835 12.17 -2.61 15.64
N CYS A 836 13.34 -1.96 15.69
CA CYS A 836 14.30 -2.19 16.79
C CYS A 836 13.67 -1.77 18.12
N MET A 837 13.80 -2.62 19.13
CA MET A 837 13.22 -2.38 20.46
C MET A 837 13.97 -1.36 21.27
N GLN A 838 15.18 -0.92 20.85
CA GLN A 838 16.04 0.03 21.57
C GLN A 838 16.23 -0.43 23.04
N CYS A 839 16.64 -1.70 23.18
CA CYS A 839 16.77 -2.36 24.50
C CYS A 839 17.77 -1.65 25.39
N GLU A 840 17.44 -1.41 26.65
CA GLU A 840 18.40 -0.86 27.64
C GLU A 840 19.49 -1.90 27.97
N ASN A 841 19.10 -3.15 28.12
CA ASN A 841 20.03 -4.28 28.23
C ASN A 841 20.19 -4.92 26.85
N ALA A 842 20.93 -4.28 25.94
CA ALA A 842 21.01 -4.68 24.54
C ALA A 842 21.95 -5.86 24.31
N PRO A 843 21.46 -7.09 24.04
CA PRO A 843 22.33 -8.24 23.80
C PRO A 843 23.20 -8.08 22.55
N CYS A 844 22.82 -7.20 21.63
CA CYS A 844 23.61 -6.91 20.44
C CYS A 844 24.85 -6.03 20.71
N GLU A 845 24.88 -5.27 21.80
CA GLU A 845 26.08 -4.48 22.19
C GLU A 845 27.20 -5.35 22.72
N LEU A 846 26.85 -6.27 23.62
CA LEU A 846 27.83 -7.12 24.30
C LEU A 846 28.66 -7.97 23.34
N VAL A 847 28.10 -8.32 22.21
CA VAL A 847 28.71 -9.20 21.21
C VAL A 847 29.42 -8.45 20.08
N CYS A 848 29.38 -7.12 20.10
CA CYS A 848 30.04 -6.33 19.05
C CYS A 848 31.53 -6.17 19.37
N PRO A 849 32.44 -6.77 18.58
CA PRO A 849 33.86 -6.76 18.88
C PRO A 849 34.51 -5.39 18.78
N VAL A 850 33.86 -4.44 18.14
CA VAL A 850 34.38 -3.08 17.89
C VAL A 850 33.53 -1.97 18.53
N GLY A 851 32.48 -2.33 19.28
CA GLY A 851 31.57 -1.34 19.87
C GLY A 851 30.86 -0.47 18.84
N ALA A 852 30.53 -1.02 17.66
CA ALA A 852 29.78 -0.31 16.62
C ALA A 852 28.30 -0.15 17.01
N THR A 853 27.84 -0.89 18.01
CA THR A 853 26.53 -0.74 18.61
C THR A 853 26.75 -0.28 20.04
N THR A 854 26.17 0.85 20.43
CA THR A 854 26.41 1.48 21.74
C THR A 854 25.20 2.32 22.16
N HIS A 855 25.05 2.56 23.46
CA HIS A 855 23.98 3.41 23.98
C HIS A 855 24.36 4.89 23.98
N SER A 856 23.38 5.73 23.65
CA SER A 856 23.43 7.15 23.95
C SER A 856 22.93 7.42 25.38
N THR A 857 23.22 8.62 25.89
CA THR A 857 22.72 9.08 27.20
C THR A 857 21.18 9.21 27.24
N GLU A 858 20.52 9.25 26.08
CA GLU A 858 19.06 9.34 25.91
C GLU A 858 18.38 7.96 25.74
N GLY A 859 19.15 6.88 25.90
CA GLY A 859 18.68 5.51 25.84
C GLY A 859 18.54 4.94 24.45
N LEU A 860 19.06 5.59 23.42
CA LEU A 860 19.09 5.02 22.07
C LEU A 860 20.21 3.98 21.97
N ASN A 861 19.89 2.83 21.37
CA ASN A 861 20.90 1.87 20.93
C ASN A 861 21.39 2.30 19.56
N ASP A 862 22.45 3.09 19.51
CA ASP A 862 23.01 3.66 18.29
C ASP A 862 23.75 2.62 17.45
N MET A 863 23.82 2.86 16.15
CA MET A 863 24.61 2.07 15.21
C MET A 863 25.63 2.94 14.50
N VAL A 864 26.89 2.73 14.82
CA VAL A 864 28.01 3.47 14.21
C VAL A 864 28.51 2.72 12.98
N TYR A 865 27.97 3.09 11.81
CA TYR A 865 28.18 2.37 10.55
C TYR A 865 29.66 2.25 10.17
N ASN A 866 30.43 3.33 10.28
CA ASN A 866 31.85 3.36 9.91
C ASN A 866 32.74 2.49 10.80
N ARG A 867 32.27 2.12 12.00
CA ARG A 867 32.99 1.23 12.94
C ARG A 867 32.63 -0.24 12.72
N CYS A 868 31.52 -0.53 12.03
CA CYS A 868 31.06 -1.89 11.82
C CYS A 868 31.98 -2.67 10.89
N VAL A 869 32.49 -3.81 11.36
CA VAL A 869 33.36 -4.73 10.59
C VAL A 869 32.61 -5.96 10.06
N GLY A 870 31.29 -6.03 10.23
CA GLY A 870 30.45 -7.02 9.58
C GLY A 870 30.50 -8.44 10.17
N THR A 871 30.83 -8.63 11.43
CA THR A 871 30.84 -9.97 12.08
C THR A 871 29.45 -10.60 12.17
N ARG A 872 28.38 -9.79 12.13
CA ARG A 872 26.95 -10.19 12.20
C ARG A 872 26.50 -10.84 13.49
N TYR A 873 27.38 -11.02 14.46
CA TYR A 873 27.01 -11.62 15.75
C TYR A 873 25.84 -10.90 16.41
N CYS A 874 25.77 -9.58 16.26
CA CYS A 874 24.67 -8.76 16.80
C CYS A 874 23.31 -9.11 16.19
N SER A 875 23.23 -9.59 14.93
CA SER A 875 21.96 -10.03 14.34
C SER A 875 21.52 -11.38 14.88
N ASN A 876 22.48 -12.30 15.13
CA ASN A 876 22.17 -13.61 15.71
C ASN A 876 21.70 -13.46 17.16
N ASN A 877 22.36 -12.55 17.92
CA ASN A 877 22.05 -12.36 19.33
C ASN A 877 20.83 -11.46 19.58
N CYS A 878 20.30 -10.80 18.54
CA CYS A 878 19.07 -10.04 18.68
C CYS A 878 17.85 -10.97 18.75
N PRO A 879 17.11 -11.05 19.88
CA PRO A 879 15.95 -11.93 20.00
C PRO A 879 14.79 -11.50 19.11
N TYR A 880 14.70 -10.21 18.76
CA TYR A 880 13.64 -9.64 17.93
C TYR A 880 13.92 -9.75 16.43
N LYS A 881 15.14 -10.17 16.03
CA LYS A 881 15.56 -10.36 14.61
C LYS A 881 15.31 -9.13 13.73
N VAL A 882 15.67 -7.95 14.23
CA VAL A 882 15.41 -6.65 13.58
C VAL A 882 16.68 -5.97 13.05
N ARG A 883 17.78 -6.70 12.96
CA ARG A 883 19.05 -6.19 12.43
C ARG A 883 19.26 -6.70 11.02
N ARG A 884 19.62 -5.80 10.08
CA ARG A 884 19.74 -6.07 8.66
C ARG A 884 21.18 -5.89 8.21
N PHE A 885 21.69 -6.82 7.41
CA PHE A 885 23.07 -6.83 6.98
C PHE A 885 23.21 -6.62 5.47
N ASN A 886 24.09 -5.72 5.07
CA ASN A 886 24.42 -5.48 3.67
C ASN A 886 25.38 -6.56 3.17
N PHE A 887 24.85 -7.71 2.74
CA PHE A 887 25.66 -8.81 2.18
C PHE A 887 26.35 -8.42 0.87
N LEU A 888 25.68 -7.56 0.09
CA LEU A 888 26.18 -7.03 -1.17
C LEU A 888 26.09 -5.49 -1.11
N LEU A 889 26.61 -4.83 -2.12
CA LEU A 889 26.38 -3.41 -2.32
C LEU A 889 24.98 -3.24 -2.92
N PHE A 890 23.98 -3.15 -2.06
CA PHE A 890 22.58 -3.01 -2.47
C PHE A 890 22.24 -1.59 -2.93
N GLN A 891 22.96 -0.59 -2.47
CA GLN A 891 22.77 0.79 -2.88
C GLN A 891 23.29 1.01 -4.28
N ASP A 892 22.48 1.62 -5.14
CA ASP A 892 22.89 2.09 -6.45
C ASP A 892 23.62 3.43 -6.32
N TRP A 893 24.95 3.41 -6.49
CA TRP A 893 25.81 4.60 -6.41
C TRP A 893 26.00 5.28 -7.76
N ASP A 894 25.64 4.61 -8.85
CA ASP A 894 26.00 5.02 -10.20
C ASP A 894 24.88 5.82 -10.87
N THR A 895 23.63 5.46 -10.64
CA THR A 895 22.47 6.12 -11.25
C THR A 895 22.28 7.54 -10.66
N PRO A 896 22.41 8.60 -11.48
CA PRO A 896 22.37 9.99 -10.99
C PRO A 896 21.04 10.36 -10.35
N GLN A 897 19.91 9.87 -10.88
CA GLN A 897 18.57 10.15 -10.39
C GLN A 897 18.41 9.69 -8.94
N PHE A 898 18.92 8.51 -8.58
CA PHE A 898 18.84 8.01 -7.21
C PHE A 898 19.67 8.80 -6.21
N LYS A 899 20.73 9.49 -6.67
CA LYS A 899 21.49 10.40 -5.81
C LYS A 899 20.64 11.59 -5.37
N MET A 900 19.77 12.08 -6.24
CA MET A 900 18.89 13.20 -5.94
C MET A 900 17.80 12.84 -4.90
N GLN A 901 17.36 11.58 -4.89
CA GLN A 901 16.31 11.09 -3.99
C GLN A 901 16.80 10.91 -2.55
N ARG A 902 18.08 10.68 -2.32
CA ARG A 902 18.64 10.34 -1.01
C ARG A 902 18.48 11.46 0.01
N ASN A 903 18.05 11.06 1.22
CA ASN A 903 18.04 11.96 2.36
C ASN A 903 19.49 12.25 2.80
N PRO A 904 19.97 13.51 2.75
CA PRO A 904 21.34 13.85 3.10
C PRO A 904 21.65 13.71 4.59
N ASP A 905 20.63 13.70 5.45
CA ASP A 905 20.80 13.57 6.90
C ASP A 905 21.06 12.13 7.35
N VAL A 906 20.91 11.17 6.45
CA VAL A 906 21.07 9.73 6.74
C VAL A 906 22.18 9.14 5.90
N THR A 907 23.18 8.56 6.55
CA THR A 907 24.29 7.87 5.88
C THR A 907 23.80 6.83 4.89
N VAL A 908 24.32 6.85 3.67
CA VAL A 908 24.14 5.78 2.69
C VAL A 908 25.15 4.68 3.00
N ARG A 909 24.65 3.47 3.33
CA ARG A 909 25.51 2.37 3.77
C ARG A 909 26.04 1.58 2.59
N SER A 910 27.25 1.07 2.74
CA SER A 910 27.90 0.19 1.80
C SER A 910 27.76 -1.28 2.24
N ARG A 911 28.28 -2.22 1.46
CA ARG A 911 28.31 -3.64 1.85
C ARG A 911 29.13 -3.87 3.13
N GLY A 912 28.81 -4.95 3.84
CA GLY A 912 29.53 -5.37 5.03
C GLY A 912 29.17 -4.62 6.30
N VAL A 913 28.09 -3.83 6.28
CA VAL A 913 27.62 -3.01 7.39
C VAL A 913 26.26 -3.48 7.85
N MET A 914 26.06 -3.51 9.17
CA MET A 914 24.77 -3.79 9.80
C MET A 914 23.89 -2.54 9.87
N GLU A 915 22.60 -2.69 9.62
CA GLU A 915 21.59 -1.64 9.73
C GLU A 915 20.48 -2.03 10.70
N LYS A 916 19.80 -1.06 11.28
CA LYS A 916 18.64 -1.23 12.12
C LYS A 916 17.87 0.07 12.30
N CYS A 917 16.65 0.02 12.81
CA CYS A 917 15.88 1.20 13.19
C CYS A 917 16.66 2.01 14.27
N THR A 918 16.76 3.33 14.04
CA THR A 918 17.44 4.30 14.90
C THR A 918 16.48 5.25 15.61
N TYR A 919 15.16 5.00 15.53
CA TYR A 919 14.11 5.97 15.90
C TYR A 919 14.21 7.30 15.14
N CYS A 920 14.70 7.24 13.89
CA CYS A 920 14.96 8.44 13.08
C CYS A 920 15.85 9.44 13.82
N VAL A 921 17.03 9.00 14.30
CA VAL A 921 17.97 9.78 15.10
C VAL A 921 18.30 11.15 14.47
N GLN A 922 18.27 11.26 13.14
CA GLN A 922 18.43 12.53 12.43
C GLN A 922 17.33 13.53 12.80
N ARG A 923 16.07 13.09 12.91
CA ARG A 923 14.95 13.95 13.33
C ARG A 923 15.10 14.39 14.80
N ILE A 924 15.48 13.46 15.67
CA ILE A 924 15.80 13.76 17.08
C ILE A 924 16.89 14.83 17.16
N THR A 925 17.98 14.66 16.41
CA THR A 925 19.13 15.58 16.39
C THR A 925 18.73 16.98 15.91
N HIS A 926 17.90 17.10 14.87
CA HIS A 926 17.41 18.39 14.38
C HIS A 926 16.60 19.13 15.45
N HIS A 927 15.61 18.47 16.05
CA HIS A 927 14.77 19.10 17.08
C HIS A 927 15.58 19.48 18.32
N ARG A 928 16.55 18.63 18.71
CA ARG A 928 17.46 18.96 19.81
C ARG A 928 18.29 20.20 19.54
N ILE A 929 18.91 20.28 18.35
CA ILE A 929 19.73 21.46 17.97
C ILE A 929 18.88 22.72 18.03
N ASP A 930 17.67 22.69 17.47
CA ASP A 930 16.77 23.83 17.47
C ASP A 930 16.36 24.23 18.89
N ALA A 931 16.03 23.26 19.74
CA ALA A 931 15.70 23.49 21.15
C ALA A 931 16.88 24.04 21.94
N GLU A 932 18.10 23.53 21.75
CA GLU A 932 19.33 24.03 22.39
C GLU A 932 19.65 25.47 21.96
N VAL A 933 19.54 25.78 20.68
CA VAL A 933 19.72 27.12 20.14
C VAL A 933 18.69 28.09 20.74
N ALA A 934 17.41 27.69 20.78
CA ALA A 934 16.35 28.50 21.38
C ALA A 934 16.57 28.74 22.88
N ALA A 935 16.92 27.71 23.63
CA ALA A 935 17.22 27.82 25.05
C ALA A 935 18.44 28.73 25.32
N THR A 936 19.54 28.55 24.58
CA THR A 936 20.76 29.38 24.69
C THR A 936 20.46 30.85 24.39
N ARG A 937 19.71 31.13 23.31
CA ARG A 937 19.29 32.51 22.97
C ARG A 937 18.44 33.15 24.06
N ALA A 938 17.67 32.35 24.79
CA ALA A 938 16.85 32.79 25.89
C ALA A 938 17.65 32.83 27.25
N GLY A 939 18.95 32.54 27.28
CA GLY A 939 19.77 32.46 28.49
C GLY A 939 19.34 31.35 29.44
N ARG A 940 18.75 30.24 28.92
CA ARG A 940 18.24 29.11 29.70
C ARG A 940 18.98 27.83 29.33
N THR A 941 18.96 26.86 30.24
CA THR A 941 19.42 25.50 29.96
C THR A 941 18.30 24.71 29.29
N LEU A 942 18.63 23.82 28.35
CA LEU A 942 17.68 22.93 27.72
C LEU A 942 17.04 21.99 28.76
N THR A 943 15.73 21.91 28.75
CA THR A 943 14.92 21.03 29.62
C THR A 943 14.03 20.14 28.74
N ALA A 944 13.38 19.13 29.33
CA ALA A 944 12.43 18.27 28.66
C ALA A 944 11.30 19.05 27.91
N ALA A 945 10.87 20.19 28.46
CA ALA A 945 9.87 21.07 27.86
C ALA A 945 10.38 21.85 26.63
N GLY A 946 11.66 21.75 26.29
CA GLY A 946 12.23 22.41 25.11
C GLY A 946 11.81 21.79 23.77
N ILE A 947 11.33 20.55 23.79
CA ILE A 947 10.72 19.87 22.64
C ILE A 947 9.30 19.48 23.05
N PRO A 948 8.26 20.21 22.62
CA PRO A 948 6.88 19.89 22.93
C PRO A 948 6.50 18.49 22.45
N ASP A 949 5.64 17.81 23.21
CA ASP A 949 5.16 16.48 22.83
C ASP A 949 4.39 16.53 21.50
N GLY A 950 4.61 15.55 20.63
CA GLY A 950 4.02 15.47 19.30
C GLY A 950 4.68 16.32 18.22
N GLU A 951 5.58 17.27 18.55
CA GLU A 951 6.33 18.05 17.56
C GLU A 951 7.38 17.18 16.86
N LEU A 952 8.13 16.40 17.64
CA LEU A 952 9.06 15.40 17.13
C LEU A 952 8.37 14.08 16.83
N GLN A 953 8.28 13.72 15.56
CA GLN A 953 7.69 12.46 15.10
C GLN A 953 8.68 11.65 14.28
N THR A 954 8.71 10.34 14.54
CA THR A 954 9.41 9.41 13.64
C THR A 954 8.66 9.28 12.31
N ALA A 955 9.36 8.92 11.23
CA ALA A 955 8.74 8.78 9.91
C ALA A 955 7.58 7.77 9.89
N CYS A 956 7.70 6.67 10.65
CA CYS A 956 6.65 5.67 10.77
C CYS A 956 5.42 6.17 11.56
N GLN A 957 5.62 7.00 12.57
CA GLN A 957 4.52 7.64 13.31
C GLN A 957 3.78 8.64 12.43
N GLN A 958 4.52 9.57 11.84
CA GLN A 958 3.97 10.66 11.05
C GLN A 958 3.14 10.15 9.86
N SER A 959 3.57 9.07 9.22
CA SER A 959 2.87 8.47 8.09
C SER A 959 1.66 7.60 8.48
N CYS A 960 1.49 7.23 9.76
CA CYS A 960 0.49 6.25 10.19
C CYS A 960 -0.93 6.81 10.12
N PRO A 961 -1.80 6.34 9.20
CA PRO A 961 -3.16 6.88 9.07
C PRO A 961 -4.03 6.58 10.30
N ALA A 962 -3.81 5.45 10.97
CA ALA A 962 -4.58 5.04 12.14
C ALA A 962 -4.07 5.64 13.46
N GLY A 963 -2.90 6.32 13.46
CA GLY A 963 -2.29 6.83 14.69
C GLY A 963 -1.91 5.74 15.69
N ALA A 964 -1.47 4.58 15.20
CA ALA A 964 -1.14 3.42 16.03
C ALA A 964 0.25 3.50 16.65
N ILE A 965 1.16 4.32 16.11
CA ILE A 965 2.56 4.46 16.56
C ILE A 965 2.71 5.81 17.23
N VAL A 966 3.18 5.82 18.46
CA VAL A 966 3.47 7.03 19.24
C VAL A 966 4.91 6.96 19.74
N PHE A 967 5.68 8.01 19.46
CA PHE A 967 7.05 8.19 19.90
C PHE A 967 7.19 9.48 20.69
N GLY A 968 8.01 9.51 21.73
CA GLY A 968 8.22 10.70 22.52
C GLY A 968 9.19 10.50 23.68
N ASN A 969 9.27 11.50 24.55
CA ASN A 969 10.11 11.50 25.75
C ASN A 969 9.39 10.77 26.89
N ILE A 970 9.91 9.60 27.28
CA ILE A 970 9.35 8.80 28.40
C ILE A 970 9.66 9.38 29.78
N ASN A 971 10.57 10.36 29.88
CA ASN A 971 10.83 11.09 31.12
C ASN A 971 9.83 12.23 31.35
N ASP A 972 9.03 12.57 30.35
CA ASP A 972 7.93 13.50 30.51
C ASP A 972 6.63 12.72 30.83
N PRO A 973 6.11 12.82 32.07
CA PRO A 973 4.88 12.12 32.45
C PRO A 973 3.64 12.58 31.70
N ALA A 974 3.67 13.81 31.14
CA ALA A 974 2.57 14.39 30.38
C ALA A 974 2.59 13.96 28.89
N SER A 975 3.67 13.35 28.44
CA SER A 975 3.77 12.91 27.06
C SER A 975 2.78 11.78 26.72
N GLU A 976 2.29 11.76 25.50
CA GLU A 976 1.37 10.72 25.01
C GLU A 976 1.99 9.32 25.14
N VAL A 977 3.29 9.18 24.83
CA VAL A 977 3.99 7.89 24.93
C VAL A 977 4.04 7.39 26.38
N SER A 978 4.26 8.27 27.36
CA SER A 978 4.26 7.91 28.78
C SER A 978 2.86 7.48 29.25
N GLY A 979 1.84 8.21 28.81
CA GLY A 979 0.43 7.84 29.06
C GLY A 979 0.06 6.47 28.50
N LEU A 980 0.49 6.15 27.27
CA LEU A 980 0.24 4.84 26.67
C LEU A 980 1.02 3.71 27.36
N LYS A 981 2.26 3.97 27.76
CA LYS A 981 3.07 2.98 28.52
C LYS A 981 2.54 2.71 29.93
N ALA A 982 1.84 3.65 30.52
CA ALA A 982 1.19 3.49 31.83
C ALA A 982 -0.15 2.71 31.76
N LYS A 983 -0.71 2.50 30.57
CA LYS A 983 -1.99 1.76 30.44
C LYS A 983 -1.84 0.29 30.83
N PRO A 984 -2.83 -0.32 31.48
CA PRO A 984 -2.77 -1.73 31.90
C PRO A 984 -2.54 -2.74 30.76
N ARG A 985 -2.98 -2.39 29.54
CA ARG A 985 -2.79 -3.24 28.35
C ARG A 985 -1.44 -3.10 27.67
N ASN A 986 -0.57 -2.22 28.16
CA ASN A 986 0.79 -2.09 27.63
C ASN A 986 1.66 -3.28 28.08
N TYR A 987 2.41 -3.86 27.13
CA TYR A 987 3.31 -4.98 27.42
C TYR A 987 4.61 -4.86 26.60
N SER A 988 5.65 -5.54 27.08
CA SER A 988 6.94 -5.67 26.40
C SER A 988 7.04 -7.01 25.70
N LEU A 989 7.48 -7.01 24.45
CA LEU A 989 7.75 -8.25 23.74
C LEU A 989 8.97 -8.95 24.35
N LEU A 990 8.86 -10.25 24.66
CA LEU A 990 9.90 -11.07 25.29
C LEU A 990 10.43 -10.46 26.60
N ALA A 991 9.53 -10.02 27.47
CA ALA A 991 9.86 -9.38 28.75
C ALA A 991 10.75 -10.25 29.64
N ASP A 992 10.55 -11.59 29.61
CA ASP A 992 11.29 -12.60 30.32
C ASP A 992 12.81 -12.63 30.00
N LEU A 993 13.22 -12.10 28.85
CA LEU A 993 14.64 -11.99 28.50
C LEU A 993 15.36 -10.80 29.15
N ASN A 994 14.67 -9.99 29.94
CA ASN A 994 15.20 -8.81 30.65
C ASN A 994 16.01 -7.84 29.76
N THR A 995 15.64 -7.73 28.49
CA THR A 995 16.30 -6.79 27.56
C THR A 995 15.86 -5.34 27.77
N ARG A 996 14.78 -5.11 28.53
CA ARG A 996 14.18 -3.80 28.82
C ARG A 996 13.92 -2.98 27.55
N PRO A 997 12.98 -3.41 26.71
CA PRO A 997 12.68 -2.74 25.46
C PRO A 997 12.02 -1.38 25.69
N ARG A 998 12.46 -0.36 24.94
CA ARG A 998 11.85 0.98 24.90
C ARG A 998 10.71 1.09 23.91
N THR A 999 10.61 0.16 22.95
CA THR A 999 9.38 -0.06 22.16
C THR A 999 8.49 -1.04 22.92
N THR A 1000 7.25 -0.66 23.19
CA THR A 1000 6.25 -1.48 23.87
C THR A 1000 4.95 -1.51 23.06
N TYR A 1001 4.04 -2.40 23.42
CA TYR A 1001 2.82 -2.65 22.66
C TYR A 1001 1.59 -2.51 23.52
N GLY A 1002 0.55 -1.86 22.99
CA GLY A 1002 -0.80 -1.95 23.56
C GLY A 1002 -1.49 -3.21 23.02
N GLY A 1003 -1.90 -4.10 23.91
CA GLY A 1003 -2.57 -5.35 23.54
C GLY A 1003 -3.87 -5.14 22.78
N GLU A 1004 -4.22 -6.10 21.92
CA GLU A 1004 -5.42 -6.06 21.11
C GLU A 1004 -6.66 -6.45 21.93
N VAL A 1005 -7.74 -5.69 21.78
CA VAL A 1005 -9.04 -6.00 22.38
C VAL A 1005 -10.06 -6.17 21.26
N ARG A 1006 -10.80 -7.27 21.29
CA ARG A 1006 -11.91 -7.58 20.40
C ARG A 1006 -13.23 -7.30 21.08
N ASN A 1007 -14.25 -6.88 20.32
CA ASN A 1007 -15.62 -6.65 20.84
C ASN A 1007 -16.59 -7.66 20.19
N PRO A 1008 -16.51 -8.96 20.55
CA PRO A 1008 -17.37 -9.95 19.95
C PRO A 1008 -18.84 -9.73 20.30
N ASN A 1009 -19.74 -10.26 19.46
CA ASN A 1009 -21.17 -10.19 19.73
C ASN A 1009 -21.58 -11.26 20.75
N PRO A 1010 -22.15 -10.87 21.90
CA PRO A 1010 -22.53 -11.82 22.95
C PRO A 1010 -23.56 -12.90 22.52
N GLU A 1011 -24.35 -12.64 21.45
CA GLU A 1011 -25.27 -13.63 20.92
C GLU A 1011 -24.53 -14.84 20.30
N LEU A 1012 -23.30 -14.66 19.84
CA LEU A 1012 -22.50 -15.68 19.19
C LEU A 1012 -21.63 -16.48 20.17
N GLU A 1013 -21.39 -15.95 21.37
CA GLU A 1013 -20.55 -16.60 22.40
C GLU A 1013 -21.34 -17.54 23.32
N LYS A 1014 -22.65 -17.36 23.40
CA LYS A 1014 -23.54 -18.14 24.28
C LYS A 1014 -23.99 -19.48 23.72
N ALA A 1015 -23.38 -19.96 22.64
CA ALA A 1015 -23.79 -21.20 21.95
C ALA A 1015 -22.78 -22.34 22.07
#